data_6faedce3943630ce241c40394130e5c6
#
_entry.id   6faedce3943630ce241c40394130e5c6
#
_cell.length_a   1.000
_cell.length_b   1.000
_cell.length_c   1.000
_cell.angle_alpha   90.00
_cell.angle_beta   90.00
_cell.angle_gamma   90.00
#
_symmetry.space_group_name_H-M   'P 1'
#
loop_
_entity.id
_entity.type
_entity.pdbx_description
1 polymer ?
#
loop_
_entity_poly.entity_id
_entity_poly.type
_entity_poly.pdbx_seq_one_letter_code
_entity_poly.pdbx_strand_id
1 'polypeptide(L)'
;SKLSANSLSRGGAVFVISALEAISASKEARRNKTLKEATTTALDMVRRATGTESNTAGQPMVLDPRVVFEPLRLACESKNVALLTTSLDCIAKLVSYAFFAEDHAQAHADSPLADLVVETVCNCFDDQMDERVSVQIVKALLACVLSAGLRVHQTSLLRSVRTVYNVFLISRTPVHQGISQGALDQMVSYVFQRMPLGDAAAEAASDTHANTEPITLQMLESRHSLEAGEREDTAGEPIDAPDLLVKDAFLVLRALCKLTMKPLSTESERDIKSYSMRSKLLALRTVKHVLQNHMNVITAANVRFHSTASGGASTFVQAVKQYLCLCISRNAVSSVLPVFEESCDIFWLVLSGMRNKMKKEIEVLMNEIYLPILEMRSSPMAQKTVLLNTLQRLCRDPQALVEVYLNYDCDRTALENLYERLMNVISRLTQTLPAEGQPSSDEQQSLDVRLKHRSLECLCSVLQSLVAWMGRFVEEPSVASADEAVVPEEDRDMAPSAAVAASVPSTQALDDDPGQFESAKQRKTVLLEAIRTFNFKPKRGIQQLSAHGFVRANEPRAVARFLFFADGLSKRSIGEYLGEGDAENIATMHAFVDLMDFRDMPLTTALRRFLQAFRLPGEAQKIDRFMLKFAERYTEGNETTFANADTAYKLAYSVIMLNTDAHNPQVKHRMTLQDFIKNNAGLDDDRDLPEEYLTAIYDEIQKNEIKLIGEEAPSVPTSSGLAGVIATVGRDLQHEAYVLQTQGMANRTEVLFRTMLHAQQQAGVHRTLADRYFSASHIEHVKPMFEVAWMSFLAG
;
A
#
# COMPACT_ATOMS: atom_id res chain seq x y z
N SER A 1 -23.89 -17.58 -32.81
CA SER A 1 -25.20 -16.96 -33.02
C SER A 1 -25.37 -15.77 -32.09
N LYS A 2 -25.40 -14.55 -32.66
CA LYS A 2 -25.74 -13.33 -31.92
C LYS A 2 -27.22 -13.45 -31.54
N LEU A 3 -27.51 -13.80 -30.29
CA LEU A 3 -28.82 -13.57 -29.68
C LEU A 3 -29.06 -12.06 -29.70
N SER A 4 -30.14 -11.60 -30.32
CA SER A 4 -30.53 -10.19 -30.28
C SER A 4 -30.75 -9.81 -28.80
N ALA A 5 -30.17 -8.66 -28.38
CA ALA A 5 -30.38 -8.12 -27.04
C ALA A 5 -31.88 -8.07 -26.75
N ASN A 6 -32.29 -8.37 -25.49
CA ASN A 6 -33.68 -8.36 -25.01
C ASN A 6 -34.64 -9.38 -25.61
N SER A 7 -34.16 -10.49 -26.18
CA SER A 7 -35.00 -11.57 -26.64
C SER A 7 -35.06 -12.73 -25.63
N LEU A 8 -36.24 -13.08 -25.17
CA LEU A 8 -36.48 -14.26 -24.33
C LEU A 8 -36.55 -15.52 -25.20
N SER A 9 -35.70 -16.50 -24.91
CA SER A 9 -35.84 -17.84 -25.43
C SER A 9 -37.17 -18.46 -24.91
N ARG A 10 -37.77 -19.43 -25.61
CA ARG A 10 -38.95 -20.16 -25.11
C ARG A 10 -38.75 -20.72 -23.70
N GLY A 11 -37.56 -21.23 -23.39
CA GLY A 11 -37.22 -21.71 -22.04
C GLY A 11 -37.15 -20.57 -21.00
N GLY A 12 -36.60 -19.42 -21.36
CA GLY A 12 -36.57 -18.24 -20.49
C GLY A 12 -37.94 -17.70 -20.16
N ALA A 13 -38.86 -17.66 -21.13
CA ALA A 13 -40.23 -17.22 -20.92
C ALA A 13 -41.00 -18.06 -19.89
N VAL A 14 -40.76 -19.37 -19.86
CA VAL A 14 -41.39 -20.26 -18.88
C VAL A 14 -41.03 -19.87 -17.43
N PHE A 15 -39.77 -19.52 -17.14
CA PHE A 15 -39.37 -19.12 -15.81
C PHE A 15 -40.01 -17.80 -15.40
N VAL A 16 -40.08 -16.83 -16.30
CA VAL A 16 -40.71 -15.54 -16.06
C VAL A 16 -42.19 -15.72 -15.80
N ILE A 17 -42.92 -16.49 -16.63
CA ILE A 17 -44.36 -16.75 -16.44
C ILE A 17 -44.59 -17.43 -15.10
N SER A 18 -43.84 -18.46 -14.76
CA SER A 18 -43.98 -19.19 -13.49
C SER A 18 -43.71 -18.27 -12.29
N ALA A 19 -42.72 -17.39 -12.35
CA ALA A 19 -42.43 -16.42 -11.29
C ALA A 19 -43.53 -15.37 -11.15
N LEU A 20 -44.04 -14.83 -12.27
CA LEU A 20 -45.10 -13.84 -12.29
C LEU A 20 -46.45 -14.44 -11.82
N GLU A 21 -46.76 -15.71 -12.18
CA GLU A 21 -47.91 -16.42 -11.67
C GLU A 21 -47.84 -16.66 -10.17
N ALA A 22 -46.68 -17.02 -9.63
CA ALA A 22 -46.43 -17.18 -8.21
C ALA A 22 -46.65 -15.84 -7.45
N ILE A 23 -46.17 -14.75 -8.03
CA ILE A 23 -46.38 -13.39 -7.47
C ILE A 23 -47.87 -13.04 -7.52
N SER A 24 -48.56 -13.24 -8.62
CA SER A 24 -49.99 -12.97 -8.80
C SER A 24 -50.87 -13.74 -7.83
N ALA A 25 -50.52 -14.99 -7.53
CA ALA A 25 -51.25 -15.84 -6.59
C ALA A 25 -51.06 -15.45 -5.11
N SER A 26 -50.07 -14.63 -4.80
CA SER A 26 -49.69 -14.26 -3.44
C SER A 26 -50.75 -13.39 -2.72
N LYS A 27 -50.69 -13.40 -1.39
CA LYS A 27 -51.55 -12.51 -0.55
C LYS A 27 -51.13 -11.05 -0.70
N GLU A 28 -49.85 -10.82 -0.93
CA GLU A 28 -49.24 -9.49 -1.11
C GLU A 28 -49.77 -8.82 -2.39
N ALA A 29 -49.85 -9.56 -3.50
CA ALA A 29 -50.42 -9.05 -4.75
C ALA A 29 -51.90 -8.70 -4.61
N ARG A 30 -52.65 -9.39 -3.72
CA ARG A 30 -54.06 -9.04 -3.45
C ARG A 30 -54.20 -7.75 -2.63
N ARG A 31 -53.20 -7.41 -1.82
CA ARG A 31 -53.20 -6.22 -0.95
C ARG A 31 -52.60 -4.99 -1.60
N ASN A 32 -51.63 -5.20 -2.52
CA ASN A 32 -50.93 -4.14 -3.21
C ASN A 32 -51.43 -4.02 -4.65
N LYS A 33 -52.16 -2.93 -4.95
CA LYS A 33 -52.73 -2.68 -6.27
C LYS A 33 -51.65 -2.50 -7.34
N THR A 34 -50.58 -1.77 -7.02
CA THR A 34 -49.43 -1.52 -7.95
C THR A 34 -48.72 -2.82 -8.34
N LEU A 35 -48.47 -3.70 -7.37
CA LEU A 35 -47.86 -5.02 -7.63
C LEU A 35 -48.78 -5.87 -8.51
N LYS A 36 -50.09 -5.86 -8.28
CA LYS A 36 -51.06 -6.60 -9.09
C LYS A 36 -51.11 -6.10 -10.52
N GLU A 37 -51.19 -4.79 -10.73
CA GLU A 37 -51.22 -4.16 -12.05
C GLU A 37 -49.93 -4.41 -12.83
N ALA A 38 -48.75 -4.20 -12.22
CA ALA A 38 -47.48 -4.48 -12.83
C ALA A 38 -47.32 -5.97 -13.23
N THR A 39 -47.78 -6.89 -12.34
CA THR A 39 -47.71 -8.35 -12.60
C THR A 39 -48.63 -8.76 -13.74
N THR A 40 -49.85 -8.22 -13.83
CA THR A 40 -50.77 -8.53 -14.93
C THR A 40 -50.25 -7.99 -16.25
N THR A 41 -49.78 -6.76 -16.29
CA THR A 41 -49.19 -6.15 -17.50
C THR A 41 -48.02 -6.95 -18.01
N ALA A 42 -47.06 -7.33 -17.14
CA ALA A 42 -45.90 -8.14 -17.52
C ALA A 42 -46.29 -9.54 -18.00
N LEU A 43 -47.25 -10.21 -17.31
CA LEU A 43 -47.75 -11.54 -17.73
C LEU A 43 -48.40 -11.49 -19.10
N ASP A 44 -49.24 -10.51 -19.38
CA ASP A 44 -49.91 -10.34 -20.65
C ASP A 44 -48.89 -10.07 -21.78
N MET A 45 -47.88 -9.26 -21.52
CA MET A 45 -46.83 -9.01 -22.51
C MET A 45 -45.99 -10.27 -22.82
N VAL A 46 -45.57 -11.00 -21.79
CA VAL A 46 -44.76 -12.21 -21.97
C VAL A 46 -45.59 -13.31 -22.63
N ARG A 47 -46.86 -13.47 -22.28
CA ARG A 47 -47.76 -14.44 -22.91
C ARG A 47 -48.06 -14.10 -24.37
N ARG A 48 -48.28 -12.83 -24.72
CA ARG A 48 -48.42 -12.36 -26.10
C ARG A 48 -47.17 -12.65 -26.91
N ALA A 49 -45.97 -12.42 -26.32
CA ALA A 49 -44.72 -12.72 -26.97
C ALA A 49 -44.50 -14.21 -27.25
N THR A 50 -45.02 -15.10 -26.38
CA THR A 50 -44.89 -16.57 -26.50
C THR A 50 -46.05 -17.23 -27.21
N GLY A 51 -47.22 -16.58 -27.28
CA GLY A 51 -48.48 -17.16 -27.78
C GLY A 51 -48.84 -16.82 -29.23
N THR A 52 -48.01 -16.14 -29.96
CA THR A 52 -48.35 -15.74 -31.34
C THR A 52 -48.26 -16.98 -32.28
N GLU A 53 -49.39 -17.68 -32.43
CA GLU A 53 -49.75 -18.47 -33.57
C GLU A 53 -49.84 -17.55 -34.81
N SER A 54 -48.77 -17.00 -35.30
CA SER A 54 -48.75 -16.34 -36.58
C SER A 54 -47.47 -16.71 -37.35
N ASN A 55 -47.73 -17.31 -38.47
CA ASN A 55 -46.91 -17.70 -39.55
C ASN A 55 -45.98 -16.61 -40.12
N THR A 56 -45.07 -16.08 -39.34
CA THR A 56 -43.89 -15.37 -39.86
C THR A 56 -42.68 -15.85 -39.12
N ALA A 57 -41.96 -16.76 -39.79
CA ALA A 57 -40.73 -17.35 -39.31
C ALA A 57 -39.73 -16.28 -38.88
N GLY A 58 -39.34 -16.31 -37.62
CA GLY A 58 -37.96 -16.06 -37.28
C GLY A 58 -37.58 -14.67 -36.70
N GLN A 59 -38.50 -13.76 -36.34
CA GLN A 59 -38.06 -12.58 -35.56
C GLN A 59 -38.39 -12.74 -34.06
N PRO A 60 -37.37 -12.78 -33.19
CA PRO A 60 -37.61 -12.76 -31.76
C PRO A 60 -38.25 -11.41 -31.38
N MET A 61 -39.40 -11.49 -30.68
CA MET A 61 -40.07 -10.27 -30.19
C MET A 61 -39.25 -9.63 -29.08
N VAL A 62 -38.85 -8.38 -29.27
CA VAL A 62 -38.11 -7.59 -28.29
C VAL A 62 -39.12 -7.13 -27.20
N LEU A 63 -38.86 -7.59 -25.98
CA LEU A 63 -39.62 -7.18 -24.78
C LEU A 63 -38.89 -6.06 -24.05
N ASP A 64 -39.61 -5.08 -23.52
CA ASP A 64 -39.00 -4.07 -22.65
C ASP A 64 -38.55 -4.70 -21.33
N PRO A 65 -37.24 -4.71 -21.03
CA PRO A 65 -36.71 -5.30 -19.81
C PRO A 65 -37.25 -4.65 -18.54
N ARG A 66 -37.55 -3.34 -18.57
CA ARG A 66 -38.06 -2.60 -17.40
C ARG A 66 -39.48 -3.05 -17.01
N VAL A 67 -40.33 -3.35 -17.97
CA VAL A 67 -41.68 -3.83 -17.70
C VAL A 67 -41.69 -5.22 -17.09
N VAL A 68 -40.80 -6.10 -17.51
CA VAL A 68 -40.61 -7.44 -16.92
C VAL A 68 -39.98 -7.37 -15.53
N PHE A 69 -39.12 -6.39 -15.31
CA PHE A 69 -38.39 -6.22 -14.03
C PHE A 69 -39.26 -5.62 -12.94
N GLU A 70 -40.18 -4.69 -13.27
CA GLU A 70 -40.95 -3.93 -12.28
C GLU A 70 -41.77 -4.80 -11.29
N PRO A 71 -42.53 -5.83 -11.69
CA PRO A 71 -43.19 -6.72 -10.74
C PRO A 71 -42.21 -7.50 -9.83
N LEU A 72 -41.03 -7.85 -10.31
CA LEU A 72 -40.01 -8.51 -9.51
C LEU A 72 -39.42 -7.56 -8.46
N ARG A 73 -39.20 -6.29 -8.83
CA ARG A 73 -38.75 -5.22 -7.93
C ARG A 73 -39.76 -5.00 -6.80
N LEU A 74 -41.03 -4.80 -7.14
CA LEU A 74 -42.12 -4.60 -6.18
C LEU A 74 -42.33 -5.84 -5.27
N ALA A 75 -42.13 -7.05 -5.82
CA ALA A 75 -42.21 -8.26 -5.01
C ALA A 75 -41.04 -8.35 -4.01
N CYS A 76 -39.86 -7.86 -4.38
CA CYS A 76 -38.69 -7.77 -3.48
C CYS A 76 -38.96 -6.78 -2.32
N GLU A 77 -39.67 -5.69 -2.56
CA GLU A 77 -40.03 -4.71 -1.51
C GLU A 77 -40.98 -5.28 -0.46
N SER A 78 -41.74 -6.33 -0.79
CA SER A 78 -42.75 -6.95 0.11
C SER A 78 -42.16 -7.63 1.35
N LYS A 79 -40.85 -7.89 1.39
CA LYS A 79 -40.11 -8.63 2.43
C LYS A 79 -40.66 -10.03 2.76
N ASN A 80 -41.53 -10.60 1.91
CA ASN A 80 -41.98 -11.96 2.06
C ASN A 80 -40.93 -12.96 1.54
N VAL A 81 -40.49 -13.90 2.38
CA VAL A 81 -39.41 -14.86 2.06
C VAL A 81 -39.68 -15.67 0.78
N ALA A 82 -40.92 -16.12 0.57
CA ALA A 82 -41.31 -16.89 -0.61
C ALA A 82 -41.25 -16.02 -1.88
N LEU A 83 -41.70 -14.80 -1.82
CA LEU A 83 -41.65 -13.84 -2.93
C LEU A 83 -40.23 -13.39 -3.22
N LEU A 84 -39.42 -13.12 -2.17
CA LEU A 84 -38.03 -12.77 -2.29
C LEU A 84 -37.24 -13.86 -3.01
N THR A 85 -37.38 -15.13 -2.56
CA THR A 85 -36.65 -16.25 -3.18
C THR A 85 -37.05 -16.45 -4.65
N THR A 86 -38.36 -16.35 -4.97
CA THR A 86 -38.85 -16.50 -6.35
C THR A 86 -38.36 -15.37 -7.26
N SER A 87 -38.46 -14.11 -6.78
CA SER A 87 -38.10 -12.92 -7.56
C SER A 87 -36.58 -12.85 -7.78
N LEU A 88 -35.77 -13.11 -6.75
CA LEU A 88 -34.32 -13.12 -6.86
C LEU A 88 -33.80 -14.23 -7.78
N ASP A 89 -34.39 -15.45 -7.72
CA ASP A 89 -34.03 -16.54 -8.63
C ASP A 89 -34.39 -16.20 -10.09
N CYS A 90 -35.56 -15.56 -10.30
CA CYS A 90 -35.97 -15.08 -11.62
C CYS A 90 -35.03 -14.00 -12.15
N ILE A 91 -34.66 -13.01 -11.32
CA ILE A 91 -33.70 -11.97 -11.68
C ILE A 91 -32.34 -12.59 -12.06
N ALA A 92 -31.82 -13.50 -11.24
CA ALA A 92 -30.56 -14.16 -11.51
C ALA A 92 -30.55 -14.89 -12.87
N LYS A 93 -31.66 -15.58 -13.21
CA LYS A 93 -31.82 -16.27 -14.49
C LYS A 93 -31.94 -15.29 -15.67
N LEU A 94 -32.72 -14.22 -15.55
CA LEU A 94 -32.88 -13.20 -16.57
C LEU A 94 -31.54 -12.53 -16.92
N VAL A 95 -30.73 -12.22 -15.90
CA VAL A 95 -29.38 -11.68 -16.08
C VAL A 95 -28.48 -12.73 -16.77
N SER A 96 -28.48 -13.99 -16.32
CA SER A 96 -27.67 -15.05 -16.88
C SER A 96 -28.00 -15.38 -18.35
N TYR A 97 -29.25 -15.18 -18.74
CA TYR A 97 -29.70 -15.33 -20.13
C TYR A 97 -29.57 -14.06 -20.97
N ALA A 98 -28.87 -13.04 -20.47
CA ALA A 98 -28.63 -11.76 -21.12
C ALA A 98 -29.90 -11.02 -21.57
N PHE A 99 -31.02 -11.23 -20.85
CA PHE A 99 -32.26 -10.52 -21.12
C PHE A 99 -32.19 -9.03 -20.73
N PHE A 100 -31.45 -8.69 -19.66
CA PHE A 100 -31.21 -7.32 -19.22
C PHE A 100 -29.97 -6.74 -19.92
N ALA A 101 -29.98 -6.63 -21.23
CA ALA A 101 -28.95 -5.95 -21.98
C ALA A 101 -29.34 -4.50 -22.25
N GLU A 102 -28.45 -3.56 -22.00
CA GLU A 102 -28.66 -2.14 -22.31
C GLU A 102 -28.14 -1.83 -23.71
N ASP A 103 -29.00 -1.27 -24.58
CA ASP A 103 -28.60 -0.74 -25.89
C ASP A 103 -27.92 0.61 -25.71
N HIS A 104 -26.85 0.85 -26.44
CA HIS A 104 -26.08 2.10 -26.44
C HIS A 104 -26.90 3.36 -26.76
N ALA A 105 -28.08 3.19 -27.39
CA ALA A 105 -28.95 4.28 -27.80
C ALA A 105 -29.82 4.84 -26.66
N GLN A 106 -29.94 4.13 -25.52
CA GLN A 106 -30.81 4.52 -24.39
C GLN A 106 -30.03 5.02 -23.16
N ALA A 107 -28.75 5.35 -23.32
CA ALA A 107 -27.87 5.78 -22.25
C ALA A 107 -28.25 7.14 -21.59
N HIS A 108 -29.37 7.76 -21.97
CA HIS A 108 -29.87 9.02 -21.43
C HIS A 108 -31.05 8.89 -20.46
N ALA A 109 -31.35 7.67 -19.97
CA ALA A 109 -32.37 7.50 -18.93
C ALA A 109 -31.76 7.83 -17.56
N ASP A 110 -32.54 8.50 -16.70
CA ASP A 110 -32.16 9.02 -15.37
C ASP A 110 -31.56 7.99 -14.39
N SER A 111 -31.60 6.69 -14.66
CA SER A 111 -30.86 5.65 -13.97
C SER A 111 -30.68 4.43 -14.87
N PRO A 112 -29.42 3.91 -15.01
CA PRO A 112 -29.15 2.69 -15.75
C PRO A 112 -29.93 1.50 -15.17
N LEU A 113 -30.42 0.60 -16.02
CA LEU A 113 -31.12 -0.60 -15.57
C LEU A 113 -30.25 -1.47 -14.66
N ALA A 114 -28.93 -1.49 -14.92
CA ALA A 114 -27.94 -2.18 -14.10
C ALA A 114 -27.97 -1.69 -12.65
N ASP A 115 -27.99 -0.38 -12.43
CA ASP A 115 -28.01 0.20 -11.09
C ASP A 115 -29.32 -0.13 -10.36
N LEU A 116 -30.46 -0.05 -11.06
CA LEU A 116 -31.76 -0.38 -10.51
C LEU A 116 -31.86 -1.85 -10.09
N VAL A 117 -31.35 -2.77 -10.91
CA VAL A 117 -31.32 -4.21 -10.61
C VAL A 117 -30.43 -4.50 -9.40
N VAL A 118 -29.22 -3.99 -9.40
CA VAL A 118 -28.28 -4.16 -8.28
C VAL A 118 -28.84 -3.56 -7.00
N GLU A 119 -29.40 -2.35 -7.07
CA GLU A 119 -30.00 -1.69 -5.92
C GLU A 119 -31.15 -2.51 -5.33
N THR A 120 -32.05 -3.02 -6.17
CA THR A 120 -33.17 -3.85 -5.73
C THR A 120 -32.68 -5.11 -5.02
N VAL A 121 -31.70 -5.82 -5.60
CA VAL A 121 -31.17 -7.05 -5.01
C VAL A 121 -30.44 -6.75 -3.69
N CYS A 122 -29.62 -5.68 -3.63
CA CYS A 122 -28.92 -5.29 -2.41
C CYS A 122 -29.86 -4.84 -1.30
N ASN A 123 -31.00 -4.18 -1.62
CA ASN A 123 -32.01 -3.76 -0.64
C ASN A 123 -32.79 -4.94 -0.03
N CYS A 124 -32.71 -6.14 -0.62
CA CYS A 124 -33.24 -7.37 -0.02
C CYS A 124 -32.40 -7.87 1.16
N PHE A 125 -31.18 -7.34 1.34
CA PHE A 125 -30.28 -7.73 2.42
C PHE A 125 -30.79 -7.18 3.77
N ASP A 126 -30.86 -8.06 4.78
CA ASP A 126 -31.18 -7.73 6.17
C ASP A 126 -30.32 -8.63 7.08
N ASP A 127 -29.86 -8.09 8.21
CA ASP A 127 -29.01 -8.82 9.17
C ASP A 127 -29.70 -10.04 9.79
N GLN A 128 -31.03 -10.11 9.76
CA GLN A 128 -31.83 -11.23 10.30
C GLN A 128 -32.54 -12.06 9.22
N MET A 129 -32.12 -11.95 7.96
CA MET A 129 -32.78 -12.66 6.86
C MET A 129 -32.65 -14.21 6.95
N ASP A 130 -33.60 -14.89 6.28
CA ASP A 130 -33.57 -16.33 6.07
C ASP A 130 -32.36 -16.72 5.18
N GLU A 131 -31.65 -17.79 5.52
CA GLU A 131 -30.47 -18.25 4.78
C GLU A 131 -30.80 -18.60 3.32
N ARG A 132 -32.04 -19.01 3.01
CA ARG A 132 -32.49 -19.25 1.62
C ARG A 132 -32.50 -17.97 0.78
N VAL A 133 -32.89 -16.85 1.38
CA VAL A 133 -32.89 -15.54 0.73
C VAL A 133 -31.43 -15.09 0.50
N SER A 134 -30.56 -15.27 1.51
CA SER A 134 -29.16 -14.87 1.40
C SER A 134 -28.44 -15.56 0.23
N VAL A 135 -28.70 -16.86 0.01
CA VAL A 135 -28.13 -17.59 -1.14
C VAL A 135 -28.65 -17.05 -2.47
N GLN A 136 -29.92 -16.68 -2.56
CA GLN A 136 -30.47 -16.10 -3.80
C GLN A 136 -29.90 -14.70 -4.06
N ILE A 137 -29.70 -13.87 -3.03
CA ILE A 137 -29.02 -12.57 -3.17
C ILE A 137 -27.59 -12.77 -3.75
N VAL A 138 -26.82 -13.70 -3.17
CA VAL A 138 -25.46 -14.01 -3.66
C VAL A 138 -25.47 -14.45 -5.11
N LYS A 139 -26.38 -15.36 -5.50
CA LYS A 139 -26.52 -15.83 -6.89
C LYS A 139 -26.89 -14.69 -7.84
N ALA A 140 -27.86 -13.85 -7.45
CA ALA A 140 -28.31 -12.73 -8.28
C ALA A 140 -27.21 -11.69 -8.48
N LEU A 141 -26.50 -11.30 -7.42
CA LEU A 141 -25.39 -10.34 -7.52
C LEU A 141 -24.20 -10.90 -8.30
N LEU A 142 -23.88 -12.20 -8.11
CA LEU A 142 -22.86 -12.86 -8.92
C LEU A 142 -23.22 -12.84 -10.40
N ALA A 143 -24.47 -13.18 -10.75
CA ALA A 143 -24.94 -13.12 -12.13
C ALA A 143 -24.87 -11.70 -12.70
N CYS A 144 -25.22 -10.67 -11.92
CA CYS A 144 -25.15 -9.27 -12.35
C CYS A 144 -23.70 -8.84 -12.66
N VAL A 145 -22.75 -9.17 -11.79
CA VAL A 145 -21.36 -8.77 -11.97
C VAL A 145 -20.68 -9.50 -13.11
N LEU A 146 -20.99 -10.81 -13.30
CA LEU A 146 -20.43 -11.63 -14.39
C LEU A 146 -21.11 -11.41 -15.74
N SER A 147 -22.21 -10.68 -15.80
CA SER A 147 -22.97 -10.45 -17.03
C SER A 147 -22.20 -9.57 -18.01
N ALA A 148 -22.08 -10.01 -19.24
CA ALA A 148 -21.55 -9.21 -20.33
C ALA A 148 -22.56 -8.15 -20.85
N GLY A 149 -23.86 -8.40 -20.67
CA GLY A 149 -24.95 -7.52 -21.13
C GLY A 149 -25.31 -6.42 -20.12
N LEU A 150 -25.17 -6.70 -18.83
CA LEU A 150 -25.48 -5.75 -17.76
C LEU A 150 -24.17 -5.11 -17.27
N ARG A 151 -24.03 -3.82 -17.47
CA ARG A 151 -22.79 -3.09 -17.13
C ARG A 151 -22.82 -2.60 -15.70
N VAL A 152 -22.28 -3.42 -14.78
CA VAL A 152 -22.18 -3.08 -13.37
C VAL A 152 -20.80 -2.49 -13.08
N HIS A 153 -20.75 -1.19 -12.76
CA HIS A 153 -19.52 -0.43 -12.53
C HIS A 153 -19.59 0.39 -11.24
N GLN A 154 -18.43 0.89 -10.80
CA GLN A 154 -18.26 1.86 -9.73
C GLN A 154 -19.13 1.58 -8.47
N THR A 155 -20.08 2.44 -8.15
CA THR A 155 -20.88 2.36 -6.92
C THR A 155 -21.71 1.07 -6.85
N SER A 156 -22.36 0.67 -7.95
CA SER A 156 -23.16 -0.56 -8.00
C SER A 156 -22.31 -1.82 -7.88
N LEU A 157 -21.10 -1.81 -8.47
CA LEU A 157 -20.13 -2.89 -8.29
C LEU A 157 -19.69 -3.00 -6.82
N LEU A 158 -19.27 -1.89 -6.21
CA LEU A 158 -18.87 -1.88 -4.79
C LEU A 158 -20.01 -2.30 -3.86
N ARG A 159 -21.24 -1.87 -4.15
CA ARG A 159 -22.44 -2.25 -3.40
C ARG A 159 -22.69 -3.75 -3.50
N SER A 160 -22.57 -4.33 -4.70
CA SER A 160 -22.68 -5.77 -4.94
C SER A 160 -21.64 -6.56 -4.14
N VAL A 161 -20.37 -6.19 -4.26
CA VAL A 161 -19.25 -6.81 -3.53
C VAL A 161 -19.48 -6.70 -2.02
N ARG A 162 -19.86 -5.52 -1.52
CA ARG A 162 -20.12 -5.28 -0.10
C ARG A 162 -21.28 -6.13 0.41
N THR A 163 -22.37 -6.27 -0.35
CA THR A 163 -23.53 -7.06 0.06
C THR A 163 -23.15 -8.54 0.17
N VAL A 164 -22.45 -9.12 -0.80
CA VAL A 164 -21.97 -10.52 -0.73
C VAL A 164 -20.99 -10.71 0.44
N TYR A 165 -20.12 -9.74 0.67
CA TYR A 165 -19.20 -9.72 1.82
C TYR A 165 -19.96 -9.74 3.16
N ASN A 166 -21.03 -8.94 3.30
CA ASN A 166 -21.87 -8.91 4.49
C ASN A 166 -22.66 -10.22 4.66
N VAL A 167 -23.17 -10.81 3.57
CA VAL A 167 -23.81 -12.14 3.61
C VAL A 167 -22.88 -13.20 4.20
N PHE A 168 -21.59 -13.20 3.82
CA PHE A 168 -20.61 -14.10 4.44
C PHE A 168 -20.53 -13.89 5.95
N LEU A 169 -20.51 -12.64 6.40
CA LEU A 169 -20.32 -12.30 7.81
C LEU A 169 -21.51 -12.69 8.69
N ILE A 170 -22.74 -12.56 8.18
CA ILE A 170 -23.95 -12.93 8.93
C ILE A 170 -24.28 -14.44 8.84
N SER A 171 -23.76 -15.14 7.81
CA SER A 171 -24.00 -16.56 7.61
C SER A 171 -23.50 -17.40 8.79
N ARG A 172 -24.35 -18.25 9.32
CA ARG A 172 -24.06 -19.09 10.50
C ARG A 172 -23.43 -20.43 10.11
N THR A 173 -23.77 -20.96 8.93
CA THR A 173 -23.28 -22.27 8.48
C THR A 173 -22.03 -22.14 7.63
N PRO A 174 -21.06 -23.05 7.78
CA PRO A 174 -19.85 -23.07 6.94
C PRO A 174 -20.15 -23.19 5.45
N VAL A 175 -21.25 -23.88 5.08
CA VAL A 175 -21.67 -24.06 3.68
C VAL A 175 -22.02 -22.73 3.05
N HIS A 176 -22.87 -21.91 3.71
CA HIS A 176 -23.26 -20.60 3.19
C HIS A 176 -22.09 -19.60 3.21
N GLN A 177 -21.22 -19.71 4.19
CA GLN A 177 -19.96 -18.94 4.18
C GLN A 177 -19.09 -19.31 2.95
N GLY A 178 -18.94 -20.60 2.67
CA GLY A 178 -18.20 -21.07 1.50
C GLY A 178 -18.79 -20.61 0.19
N ILE A 179 -20.14 -20.64 0.04
CA ILE A 179 -20.84 -20.13 -1.14
C ILE A 179 -20.58 -18.63 -1.33
N SER A 180 -20.72 -17.86 -0.25
CA SER A 180 -20.52 -16.39 -0.30
C SER A 180 -19.08 -16.03 -0.59
N GLN A 181 -18.12 -16.74 0.01
CA GLN A 181 -16.69 -16.54 -0.27
C GLN A 181 -16.35 -16.88 -1.72
N GLY A 182 -16.79 -18.04 -2.21
CA GLY A 182 -16.54 -18.44 -3.60
C GLY A 182 -17.15 -17.47 -4.61
N ALA A 183 -18.36 -16.95 -4.33
CA ALA A 183 -18.97 -15.93 -5.16
C ALA A 183 -18.18 -14.61 -5.12
N LEU A 184 -17.71 -14.19 -3.93
CA LEU A 184 -16.88 -13.00 -3.78
C LEU A 184 -15.57 -13.12 -4.57
N ASP A 185 -14.89 -14.26 -4.46
CA ASP A 185 -13.64 -14.53 -5.17
C ASP A 185 -13.86 -14.52 -6.70
N GLN A 186 -14.98 -15.07 -7.19
CA GLN A 186 -15.35 -15.02 -8.61
C GLN A 186 -15.65 -13.60 -9.09
N MET A 187 -16.44 -12.81 -8.31
CA MET A 187 -16.76 -11.44 -8.66
C MET A 187 -15.49 -10.60 -8.76
N VAL A 188 -14.63 -10.69 -7.76
CA VAL A 188 -13.38 -9.94 -7.72
C VAL A 188 -12.45 -10.38 -8.84
N SER A 189 -12.27 -11.69 -9.07
CA SER A 189 -11.47 -12.19 -10.20
C SER A 189 -11.97 -11.69 -11.54
N TYR A 190 -13.27 -11.67 -11.76
CA TYR A 190 -13.85 -11.18 -13.01
C TYR A 190 -13.55 -9.69 -13.26
N VAL A 191 -13.57 -8.86 -12.21
CA VAL A 191 -13.21 -7.45 -12.30
C VAL A 191 -11.76 -7.28 -12.80
N PHE A 192 -10.82 -8.06 -12.27
CA PHE A 192 -9.41 -8.00 -12.69
C PHE A 192 -9.16 -8.60 -14.07
N GLN A 193 -9.91 -9.66 -14.47
CA GLN A 193 -9.82 -10.27 -15.79
C GLN A 193 -10.27 -9.34 -16.92
N ARG A 194 -11.16 -8.39 -16.63
CA ARG A 194 -11.64 -7.40 -17.59
C ARG A 194 -10.68 -6.25 -17.85
N MET A 195 -9.63 -6.10 -17.05
CA MET A 195 -8.65 -5.04 -17.26
C MET A 195 -7.94 -5.22 -18.61
N PRO A 196 -7.80 -4.15 -19.41
CA PRO A 196 -7.18 -4.24 -20.73
C PRO A 196 -5.68 -4.56 -20.60
N LEU A 197 -5.28 -5.71 -21.10
CA LEU A 197 -3.89 -6.02 -21.41
C LEU A 197 -3.67 -5.57 -22.86
N GLY A 198 -3.14 -4.37 -23.07
CA GLY A 198 -2.82 -3.88 -24.41
C GLY A 198 -1.69 -4.70 -25.06
N ASP A 199 -1.70 -4.78 -26.40
CA ASP A 199 -0.63 -5.44 -27.14
C ASP A 199 0.68 -4.67 -26.99
N ALA A 200 1.73 -5.36 -26.55
CA ALA A 200 3.06 -4.79 -26.30
C ALA A 200 3.70 -4.06 -27.51
N ALA A 201 3.18 -4.29 -28.71
CA ALA A 201 3.66 -3.65 -29.95
C ALA A 201 3.20 -2.18 -30.12
N ALA A 202 2.12 -1.76 -29.44
CA ALA A 202 1.61 -0.39 -29.51
C ALA A 202 2.34 0.56 -28.55
N GLU A 203 3.09 0.04 -27.56
CA GLU A 203 3.75 0.80 -26.50
C GLU A 203 5.04 1.50 -26.93
N ALA A 204 5.78 0.93 -27.88
CA ALA A 204 7.04 1.50 -28.35
C ALA A 204 6.87 2.85 -29.12
N ALA A 205 5.64 3.17 -29.52
CA ALA A 205 5.34 4.38 -30.30
C ALA A 205 4.84 5.57 -29.45
N SER A 206 4.48 5.38 -28.16
CA SER A 206 3.83 6.41 -27.35
C SER A 206 4.68 7.01 -26.23
N ASP A 207 5.95 6.61 -26.07
CA ASP A 207 6.84 7.07 -24.99
C ASP A 207 7.45 8.47 -25.19
N THR A 208 7.03 9.19 -26.23
CA THR A 208 7.38 10.60 -26.41
C THR A 208 6.20 11.47 -25.99
N HIS A 209 6.34 12.14 -24.85
CA HIS A 209 5.45 13.16 -24.28
C HIS A 209 4.24 12.69 -23.44
N ALA A 210 4.47 12.36 -22.19
CA ALA A 210 3.46 12.53 -21.15
C ALA A 210 4.10 13.07 -19.87
N ASN A 211 3.90 14.35 -19.59
CA ASN A 211 4.07 14.94 -18.27
C ASN A 211 3.09 14.23 -17.31
N THR A 212 3.60 13.36 -16.47
CA THR A 212 2.79 12.62 -15.50
C THR A 212 2.92 13.27 -14.14
N GLU A 213 1.90 14.03 -13.71
CA GLU A 213 1.81 14.48 -12.32
C GLU A 213 1.35 13.31 -11.41
N PRO A 214 1.97 13.15 -10.25
CA PRO A 214 1.61 12.07 -9.32
C PRO A 214 0.23 12.35 -8.67
N ILE A 215 -0.62 11.32 -8.62
CA ILE A 215 -1.91 11.38 -7.94
C ILE A 215 -1.69 11.53 -6.44
N THR A 216 -2.20 12.60 -5.82
CA THR A 216 -2.07 12.83 -4.39
C THR A 216 -3.06 12.00 -3.58
N LEU A 217 -2.64 11.60 -2.36
CA LEU A 217 -3.46 10.86 -1.42
C LEU A 217 -4.76 11.60 -1.08
N GLN A 218 -4.66 12.92 -0.97
CA GLN A 218 -5.77 13.81 -0.64
C GLN A 218 -6.85 13.83 -1.74
N MET A 219 -6.45 13.67 -3.00
CA MET A 219 -7.37 13.52 -4.14
C MET A 219 -8.11 12.17 -4.16
N LEU A 220 -7.48 11.12 -3.63
CA LEU A 220 -8.09 9.79 -3.52
C LEU A 220 -8.94 9.64 -2.25
N GLU A 221 -8.61 10.36 -1.19
CA GLU A 221 -9.33 10.31 0.10
C GLU A 221 -10.58 11.20 0.13
N SER A 222 -10.61 12.31 -0.60
CA SER A 222 -11.70 13.29 -0.59
C SER A 222 -12.98 12.84 -1.31
N ARG A 223 -12.92 11.76 -2.09
CA ARG A 223 -14.09 11.28 -2.87
C ARG A 223 -14.41 9.82 -2.54
N HIS A 224 -15.21 9.56 -1.54
CA HIS A 224 -15.88 8.29 -1.18
C HIS A 224 -15.34 7.57 0.04
N SER A 225 -15.76 8.04 1.18
CA SER A 225 -15.91 7.19 2.37
C SER A 225 -16.97 6.13 2.08
N LEU A 226 -16.67 4.86 2.35
CA LEU A 226 -17.63 3.75 2.26
C LEU A 226 -18.80 3.88 3.26
N GLU A 227 -18.76 4.87 4.16
CA GLU A 227 -19.72 5.11 5.23
C GLU A 227 -20.71 6.24 4.94
N ALA A 228 -20.45 7.09 3.95
CA ALA A 228 -21.34 8.19 3.59
C ALA A 228 -22.10 7.84 2.29
N GLY A 229 -23.36 7.53 2.44
CA GLY A 229 -24.31 7.45 1.33
C GLY A 229 -24.72 8.86 0.87
N GLU A 230 -23.78 9.69 0.43
CA GLU A 230 -24.07 10.99 -0.12
C GLU A 230 -23.87 10.96 -1.64
N ARG A 231 -24.99 11.24 -2.33
CA ARG A 231 -25.01 11.52 -3.76
C ARG A 231 -24.31 12.86 -3.99
N GLU A 232 -23.16 12.84 -4.60
CA GLU A 232 -22.63 13.99 -5.32
C GLU A 232 -22.81 13.76 -6.82
N ASP A 233 -23.80 14.44 -7.36
CA ASP A 233 -24.00 14.65 -8.79
C ASP A 233 -22.85 15.51 -9.31
N THR A 234 -21.83 14.87 -9.84
CA THR A 234 -20.90 15.51 -10.76
C THR A 234 -21.13 14.91 -12.14
N ALA A 235 -21.85 15.65 -12.97
CA ALA A 235 -21.84 15.49 -14.42
C ALA A 235 -20.41 15.69 -14.90
N GLY A 236 -19.58 14.60 -14.88
CA GLY A 236 -18.25 14.55 -15.41
C GLY A 236 -18.28 13.99 -16.81
N GLU A 237 -17.36 14.43 -17.66
CA GLU A 237 -17.14 13.92 -19.01
C GLU A 237 -17.15 12.39 -19.07
N PRO A 238 -17.62 11.78 -20.17
CA PRO A 238 -17.69 10.34 -20.32
C PRO A 238 -16.28 9.74 -20.21
N ILE A 239 -16.08 8.90 -19.19
CA ILE A 239 -14.83 8.20 -18.95
C ILE A 239 -14.72 7.10 -20.01
N ASP A 240 -13.57 7.00 -20.68
CA ASP A 240 -13.30 5.95 -21.67
C ASP A 240 -13.50 4.55 -21.04
N ALA A 241 -14.10 3.66 -21.79
CA ALA A 241 -14.46 2.33 -21.32
C ALA A 241 -13.30 1.52 -20.70
N PRO A 242 -12.05 1.54 -21.22
CA PRO A 242 -10.91 0.88 -20.59
C PRO A 242 -10.53 1.50 -19.24
N ASP A 243 -10.58 2.81 -19.09
CA ASP A 243 -10.26 3.49 -17.84
C ASP A 243 -11.28 3.18 -16.74
N LEU A 244 -12.53 2.97 -17.12
CA LEU A 244 -13.59 2.59 -16.19
C LEU A 244 -13.31 1.22 -15.56
N LEU A 245 -12.82 0.24 -16.35
CA LEU A 245 -12.47 -1.10 -15.84
C LEU A 245 -11.28 -1.07 -14.89
N VAL A 246 -10.26 -0.27 -15.21
CA VAL A 246 -9.10 -0.06 -14.33
C VAL A 246 -9.53 0.62 -13.02
N LYS A 247 -10.43 1.59 -13.09
CA LYS A 247 -11.01 2.27 -11.94
C LYS A 247 -11.80 1.33 -11.04
N ASP A 248 -12.61 0.44 -11.61
CA ASP A 248 -13.36 -0.57 -10.88
C ASP A 248 -12.42 -1.51 -10.09
N ALA A 249 -11.38 -2.02 -10.73
CA ALA A 249 -10.39 -2.87 -10.08
C ALA A 249 -9.66 -2.14 -8.94
N PHE A 250 -9.30 -0.87 -9.16
CA PHE A 250 -8.70 -0.02 -8.14
C PHE A 250 -9.63 0.18 -6.93
N LEU A 251 -10.90 0.52 -7.17
CA LEU A 251 -11.88 0.76 -6.11
C LEU A 251 -12.13 -0.49 -5.27
N VAL A 252 -12.23 -1.66 -5.92
CA VAL A 252 -12.41 -2.94 -5.22
C VAL A 252 -11.19 -3.26 -4.36
N LEU A 253 -9.98 -3.20 -4.91
CA LEU A 253 -8.74 -3.50 -4.15
C LEU A 253 -8.54 -2.53 -2.99
N ARG A 254 -8.75 -1.23 -3.23
CA ARG A 254 -8.71 -0.19 -2.20
C ARG A 254 -9.69 -0.48 -1.07
N ALA A 255 -10.94 -0.83 -1.39
CA ALA A 255 -11.97 -1.14 -0.40
C ALA A 255 -11.57 -2.35 0.45
N LEU A 256 -11.08 -3.42 -0.16
CA LEU A 256 -10.58 -4.61 0.53
C LEU A 256 -9.41 -4.27 1.46
N CYS A 257 -8.39 -3.55 0.97
CA CYS A 257 -7.27 -3.11 1.80
C CYS A 257 -7.74 -2.25 3.00
N LYS A 258 -8.69 -1.33 2.81
CA LYS A 258 -9.26 -0.54 3.92
C LYS A 258 -9.94 -1.41 4.97
N LEU A 259 -10.67 -2.46 4.58
CA LEU A 259 -11.28 -3.40 5.52
C LEU A 259 -10.23 -4.14 6.36
N THR A 260 -9.09 -4.52 5.78
CA THR A 260 -8.00 -5.17 6.54
C THR A 260 -7.38 -4.26 7.59
N MET A 261 -7.41 -2.94 7.39
CA MET A 261 -6.76 -1.96 8.27
C MET A 261 -7.57 -1.61 9.52
N LYS A 262 -8.84 -2.02 9.63
CA LYS A 262 -9.66 -1.76 10.82
C LYS A 262 -8.98 -2.33 12.07
N PRO A 263 -8.76 -1.52 13.13
CA PRO A 263 -8.14 -2.00 14.36
C PRO A 263 -9.09 -2.95 15.09
N LEU A 264 -8.52 -3.91 15.84
CA LEU A 264 -9.23 -4.80 16.76
C LEU A 264 -8.95 -4.29 18.17
N SER A 265 -9.83 -3.45 18.70
CA SER A 265 -9.58 -2.66 19.91
C SER A 265 -9.83 -3.48 21.18
N THR A 266 -10.78 -4.40 21.15
CA THR A 266 -11.18 -5.19 22.32
C THR A 266 -10.72 -6.64 22.21
N GLU A 267 -10.56 -7.32 23.35
CA GLU A 267 -10.18 -8.72 23.40
C GLU A 267 -11.25 -9.62 22.74
N SER A 268 -12.52 -9.28 22.91
CA SER A 268 -13.63 -9.97 22.25
C SER A 268 -13.61 -9.85 20.71
N GLU A 269 -13.10 -8.74 20.17
CA GLU A 269 -12.90 -8.58 18.73
C GLU A 269 -11.74 -9.41 18.18
N ARG A 270 -10.77 -9.78 19.02
CA ARG A 270 -9.65 -10.65 18.67
C ARG A 270 -10.01 -12.13 18.63
N ASP A 271 -11.18 -12.50 19.14
CA ASP A 271 -11.68 -13.88 18.99
C ASP A 271 -11.91 -14.18 17.50
N ILE A 272 -11.42 -15.34 17.06
CA ILE A 272 -11.53 -15.83 15.66
C ILE A 272 -12.99 -15.90 15.20
N LYS A 273 -13.92 -16.12 16.11
CA LYS A 273 -15.36 -16.19 15.81
C LYS A 273 -16.04 -14.82 15.78
N SER A 274 -15.38 -13.77 16.23
CA SER A 274 -15.96 -12.42 16.23
C SER A 274 -16.24 -11.93 14.81
N TYR A 275 -17.24 -11.06 14.68
CA TYR A 275 -17.59 -10.42 13.42
C TYR A 275 -16.41 -9.62 12.85
N SER A 276 -15.72 -8.83 13.68
CA SER A 276 -14.59 -8.00 13.29
C SER A 276 -13.42 -8.82 12.78
N MET A 277 -13.10 -9.95 13.46
CA MET A 277 -12.01 -10.83 13.04
C MET A 277 -12.35 -11.58 11.74
N ARG A 278 -13.55 -12.11 11.62
CA ARG A 278 -14.02 -12.78 10.40
C ARG A 278 -14.00 -11.83 9.20
N SER A 279 -14.41 -10.58 9.40
CA SER A 279 -14.32 -9.53 8.39
C SER A 279 -12.87 -9.29 7.98
N LYS A 280 -11.97 -9.11 8.93
CA LYS A 280 -10.55 -8.87 8.64
C LYS A 280 -9.90 -10.05 7.88
N LEU A 281 -10.14 -11.28 8.32
CA LEU A 281 -9.60 -12.48 7.66
C LEU A 281 -10.16 -12.68 6.26
N LEU A 282 -11.46 -12.46 6.04
CA LEU A 282 -12.04 -12.52 4.71
C LEU A 282 -11.39 -11.50 3.77
N ALA A 283 -11.25 -10.24 4.23
CA ALA A 283 -10.61 -9.20 3.41
C ALA A 283 -9.16 -9.55 3.06
N LEU A 284 -8.36 -10.04 4.02
CA LEU A 284 -6.97 -10.49 3.77
C LEU A 284 -6.92 -11.64 2.75
N ARG A 285 -7.78 -12.64 2.90
CA ARG A 285 -7.85 -13.77 1.97
C ARG A 285 -8.24 -13.33 0.55
N THR A 286 -9.19 -12.41 0.44
CA THR A 286 -9.58 -11.88 -0.87
C THR A 286 -8.46 -11.04 -1.50
N VAL A 287 -7.73 -10.21 -0.73
CA VAL A 287 -6.54 -9.50 -1.22
C VAL A 287 -5.47 -10.50 -1.68
N LYS A 288 -5.20 -11.54 -0.88
CA LYS A 288 -4.28 -12.63 -1.26
C LYS A 288 -4.71 -13.31 -2.56
N HIS A 289 -5.99 -13.65 -2.70
CA HIS A 289 -6.57 -14.26 -3.89
C HIS A 289 -6.34 -13.40 -5.15
N VAL A 290 -6.55 -12.08 -5.05
CA VAL A 290 -6.28 -11.14 -6.15
C VAL A 290 -4.81 -11.16 -6.55
N LEU A 291 -3.89 -11.06 -5.59
CA LEU A 291 -2.46 -11.07 -5.87
C LEU A 291 -1.97 -12.40 -6.44
N GLN A 292 -2.54 -13.53 -5.99
CA GLN A 292 -2.17 -14.85 -6.49
C GLN A 292 -2.57 -15.06 -7.95
N ASN A 293 -3.75 -14.60 -8.35
CA ASN A 293 -4.33 -14.94 -9.65
C ASN A 293 -4.17 -13.86 -10.72
N HIS A 294 -3.91 -12.60 -10.32
CA HIS A 294 -3.92 -11.45 -11.22
C HIS A 294 -2.64 -10.58 -11.14
N MET A 295 -1.53 -11.16 -10.67
CA MET A 295 -0.27 -10.43 -10.52
C MET A 295 0.22 -9.84 -11.84
N ASN A 296 0.12 -10.58 -12.94
CA ASN A 296 0.49 -10.15 -14.30
C ASN A 296 -0.26 -8.89 -14.74
N VAL A 297 -1.56 -8.82 -14.47
CA VAL A 297 -2.39 -7.65 -14.81
C VAL A 297 -2.04 -6.45 -13.93
N ILE A 298 -1.86 -6.69 -12.64
CA ILE A 298 -1.52 -5.65 -11.67
C ILE A 298 -0.16 -5.00 -11.98
N THR A 299 0.82 -5.80 -12.40
CA THR A 299 2.19 -5.33 -12.66
C THR A 299 2.42 -4.84 -14.10
N ALA A 300 1.44 -5.00 -14.99
CA ALA A 300 1.54 -4.59 -16.38
C ALA A 300 1.78 -3.07 -16.50
N ALA A 301 2.75 -2.68 -17.33
CA ALA A 301 3.13 -1.28 -17.50
C ALA A 301 2.07 -0.47 -18.28
N ASN A 302 1.33 -1.15 -19.16
CA ASN A 302 0.28 -0.59 -20.00
C ASN A 302 -1.05 -0.36 -19.25
N VAL A 303 -1.25 -0.97 -18.09
CA VAL A 303 -2.43 -0.71 -17.26
C VAL A 303 -2.22 0.59 -16.50
N ARG A 304 -2.78 1.68 -17.05
CA ARG A 304 -2.65 3.03 -16.50
C ARG A 304 -3.98 3.50 -15.92
N PHE A 305 -3.89 4.28 -14.88
CA PHE A 305 -5.02 4.92 -14.23
C PHE A 305 -4.98 6.42 -14.53
N HIS A 306 -6.02 6.93 -15.21
CA HIS A 306 -6.17 8.34 -15.51
C HIS A 306 -6.98 9.02 -14.39
N SER A 307 -6.43 10.05 -13.79
CA SER A 307 -7.13 10.87 -12.81
C SER A 307 -7.74 12.08 -13.48
N THR A 308 -9.08 12.16 -13.47
CA THR A 308 -9.81 13.31 -13.99
C THR A 308 -9.52 14.62 -13.25
N ALA A 309 -8.95 14.53 -12.02
CA ALA A 309 -8.67 15.70 -11.21
C ALA A 309 -7.28 16.31 -11.45
N SER A 310 -6.29 15.54 -11.91
CA SER A 310 -4.91 16.00 -12.12
C SER A 310 -4.43 15.92 -13.56
N GLY A 311 -5.21 15.33 -14.48
CA GLY A 311 -4.81 15.13 -15.88
C GLY A 311 -3.63 14.16 -16.06
N GLY A 312 -3.12 13.55 -14.98
CA GLY A 312 -1.96 12.66 -15.01
C GLY A 312 -2.34 11.17 -15.08
N ALA A 313 -1.54 10.37 -15.78
CA ALA A 313 -1.67 8.92 -15.81
C ALA A 313 -0.61 8.27 -14.93
N SER A 314 -1.01 7.35 -14.02
CA SER A 314 -0.11 6.55 -13.22
C SER A 314 -0.35 5.06 -13.46
N THR A 315 0.69 4.22 -13.26
CA THR A 315 0.51 2.77 -13.36
C THR A 315 -0.38 2.26 -12.23
N PHE A 316 -1.07 1.15 -12.47
CA PHE A 316 -1.94 0.53 -11.47
C PHE A 316 -1.19 0.23 -10.16
N VAL A 317 0.04 -0.27 -10.26
CA VAL A 317 0.89 -0.52 -9.08
C VAL A 317 1.13 0.75 -8.28
N GLN A 318 1.45 1.88 -8.94
CA GLN A 318 1.67 3.16 -8.24
C GLN A 318 0.42 3.62 -7.48
N ALA A 319 -0.77 3.41 -8.04
CA ALA A 319 -2.03 3.75 -7.40
C ALA A 319 -2.37 2.88 -6.18
N VAL A 320 -2.02 1.58 -6.21
CA VAL A 320 -2.41 0.62 -5.16
C VAL A 320 -1.32 0.35 -4.11
N LYS A 321 -0.04 0.61 -4.42
CA LYS A 321 1.09 0.23 -3.56
C LYS A 321 0.97 0.73 -2.13
N GLN A 322 0.48 1.94 -1.93
CA GLN A 322 0.29 2.51 -0.61
C GLN A 322 -0.73 1.73 0.22
N TYR A 323 -1.87 1.37 -0.38
CA TYR A 323 -2.89 0.59 0.32
C TYR A 323 -2.40 -0.82 0.66
N LEU A 324 -1.61 -1.43 -0.23
CA LEU A 324 -0.96 -2.72 0.01
C LEU A 324 0.08 -2.63 1.14
N CYS A 325 0.93 -1.61 1.13
CA CYS A 325 1.92 -1.40 2.19
C CYS A 325 1.28 -1.20 3.55
N LEU A 326 0.21 -0.39 3.64
CA LEU A 326 -0.54 -0.19 4.88
C LEU A 326 -1.30 -1.45 5.31
N CYS A 327 -1.85 -2.21 4.36
CA CYS A 327 -2.47 -3.50 4.64
C CYS A 327 -1.45 -4.46 5.28
N ILE A 328 -0.27 -4.61 4.68
CA ILE A 328 0.78 -5.48 5.18
C ILE A 328 1.28 -4.98 6.54
N SER A 329 1.71 -3.73 6.67
CA SER A 329 2.35 -3.21 7.88
C SER A 329 1.46 -3.30 9.12
N ARG A 330 0.16 -3.02 9.00
CA ARG A 330 -0.79 -3.10 10.13
C ARG A 330 -1.13 -4.53 10.53
N ASN A 331 -1.12 -5.47 9.60
CA ASN A 331 -1.47 -6.86 9.88
C ASN A 331 -0.25 -7.73 10.21
N ALA A 332 0.95 -7.36 9.74
CA ALA A 332 2.21 -8.03 10.07
C ALA A 332 2.64 -7.85 11.54
N VAL A 333 2.00 -6.94 12.28
CA VAL A 333 2.23 -6.75 13.72
C VAL A 333 1.09 -7.31 14.58
N SER A 334 0.16 -8.04 13.99
CA SER A 334 -0.97 -8.62 14.71
C SER A 334 -0.52 -9.72 15.67
N SER A 335 -1.03 -9.69 16.90
CA SER A 335 -0.84 -10.78 17.87
C SER A 335 -1.63 -12.04 17.52
N VAL A 336 -2.62 -11.93 16.63
CA VAL A 336 -3.48 -13.04 16.21
C VAL A 336 -2.81 -13.79 15.05
N LEU A 337 -2.41 -15.04 15.31
CA LEU A 337 -1.61 -15.84 14.39
C LEU A 337 -2.21 -15.96 12.97
N PRO A 338 -3.51 -16.27 12.75
CA PRO A 338 -4.07 -16.33 11.41
C PRO A 338 -4.00 -15.01 10.62
N VAL A 339 -4.10 -13.87 11.28
CA VAL A 339 -3.94 -12.55 10.63
C VAL A 339 -2.49 -12.33 10.22
N PHE A 340 -1.56 -12.71 11.08
CA PHE A 340 -0.13 -12.64 10.79
C PHE A 340 0.26 -13.55 9.61
N GLU A 341 -0.25 -14.79 9.58
CA GLU A 341 -0.03 -15.76 8.48
C GLU A 341 -0.49 -15.22 7.14
N GLU A 342 -1.74 -14.74 7.05
CA GLU A 342 -2.26 -14.16 5.80
C GLU A 342 -1.45 -12.92 5.38
N SER A 343 -0.99 -12.11 6.33
CA SER A 343 -0.12 -10.96 6.05
C SER A 343 1.25 -11.38 5.51
N CYS A 344 1.87 -12.42 6.06
CA CYS A 344 3.12 -12.98 5.56
C CYS A 344 2.99 -13.56 4.16
N ASP A 345 1.87 -14.23 3.86
CA ASP A 345 1.59 -14.74 2.51
C ASP A 345 1.40 -13.60 1.50
N ILE A 346 0.68 -12.53 1.87
CA ILE A 346 0.54 -11.33 1.03
C ILE A 346 1.91 -10.68 0.78
N PHE A 347 2.72 -10.56 1.82
CA PHE A 347 4.09 -10.03 1.69
C PHE A 347 4.94 -10.87 0.75
N TRP A 348 4.86 -12.20 0.83
CA TRP A 348 5.55 -13.10 -0.10
C TRP A 348 5.14 -12.86 -1.55
N LEU A 349 3.84 -12.69 -1.81
CA LEU A 349 3.34 -12.40 -3.17
C LEU A 349 3.86 -11.08 -3.70
N VAL A 350 3.95 -10.06 -2.85
CA VAL A 350 4.57 -8.76 -3.21
C VAL A 350 6.06 -8.93 -3.48
N LEU A 351 6.77 -9.64 -2.62
CA LEU A 351 8.21 -9.88 -2.77
C LEU A 351 8.54 -10.69 -4.02
N SER A 352 7.76 -11.73 -4.33
CA SER A 352 7.99 -12.58 -5.50
C SER A 352 7.56 -11.93 -6.81
N GLY A 353 6.41 -11.22 -6.84
CA GLY A 353 5.80 -10.71 -8.07
C GLY A 353 6.01 -9.24 -8.35
N MET A 354 6.32 -8.41 -7.33
CA MET A 354 6.36 -6.94 -7.44
C MET A 354 7.67 -6.32 -6.96
N ARG A 355 8.71 -7.09 -6.67
CA ARG A 355 9.97 -6.59 -6.10
C ARG A 355 10.64 -5.51 -6.94
N ASN A 356 10.53 -5.59 -8.26
CA ASN A 356 11.06 -4.59 -9.19
C ASN A 356 10.27 -3.25 -9.23
N LYS A 357 9.07 -3.23 -8.67
CA LYS A 357 8.20 -2.04 -8.60
C LYS A 357 8.11 -1.45 -7.19
N MET A 358 8.45 -2.23 -6.16
CA MET A 358 8.27 -1.89 -4.75
C MET A 358 9.58 -2.03 -3.95
N LYS A 359 10.73 -1.70 -4.56
CA LYS A 359 12.07 -1.86 -3.97
C LYS A 359 12.17 -1.23 -2.57
N LYS A 360 11.84 0.05 -2.44
CA LYS A 360 11.95 0.78 -1.17
C LYS A 360 10.91 0.36 -0.15
N GLU A 361 9.70 0.05 -0.60
CA GLU A 361 8.63 -0.41 0.28
C GLU A 361 8.98 -1.78 0.91
N ILE A 362 9.55 -2.68 0.13
CA ILE A 362 10.05 -3.98 0.62
C ILE A 362 11.20 -3.79 1.60
N GLU A 363 12.13 -2.87 1.33
CA GLU A 363 13.22 -2.53 2.24
C GLU A 363 12.69 -2.12 3.62
N VAL A 364 11.72 -1.19 3.64
CA VAL A 364 11.11 -0.72 4.89
C VAL A 364 10.38 -1.85 5.63
N LEU A 365 9.59 -2.68 4.93
CA LEU A 365 8.88 -3.80 5.55
C LEU A 365 9.85 -4.81 6.16
N MET A 366 10.92 -5.15 5.45
CA MET A 366 11.93 -6.08 5.95
C MET A 366 12.69 -5.51 7.15
N ASN A 367 13.17 -4.28 7.07
CA ASN A 367 14.01 -3.69 8.11
C ASN A 367 13.25 -3.24 9.36
N GLU A 368 12.01 -2.75 9.21
CA GLU A 368 11.25 -2.18 10.33
C GLU A 368 10.29 -3.18 10.98
N ILE A 369 9.88 -4.25 10.27
CA ILE A 369 8.89 -5.21 10.79
C ILE A 369 9.45 -6.63 10.85
N TYR A 370 9.78 -7.24 9.71
CA TYR A 370 10.00 -8.68 9.66
C TYR A 370 11.30 -9.13 10.31
N LEU A 371 12.43 -8.48 10.02
CA LEU A 371 13.69 -8.79 10.67
C LEU A 371 13.68 -8.48 12.17
N PRO A 372 13.16 -7.33 12.63
CA PRO A 372 13.01 -7.08 14.06
C PRO A 372 12.14 -8.12 14.80
N ILE A 373 11.05 -8.61 14.20
CA ILE A 373 10.23 -9.69 14.81
C ILE A 373 11.08 -10.94 15.06
N LEU A 374 11.98 -11.31 14.17
CA LEU A 374 12.89 -12.43 14.36
C LEU A 374 13.95 -12.16 15.44
N GLU A 375 14.43 -10.91 15.53
CA GLU A 375 15.46 -10.49 16.49
C GLU A 375 14.93 -10.35 17.91
N MET A 376 13.65 -9.97 18.08
CA MET A 376 13.03 -9.76 19.39
C MET A 376 12.87 -11.07 20.17
N ARG A 377 13.32 -11.07 21.43
CA ARG A 377 13.11 -12.20 22.36
C ARG A 377 11.64 -12.36 22.78
N SER A 378 10.89 -11.27 22.84
CA SER A 378 9.47 -11.22 23.20
C SER A 378 8.53 -11.76 22.12
N SER A 379 9.00 -11.95 20.88
CA SER A 379 8.16 -12.45 19.78
C SER A 379 7.73 -13.89 19.99
N PRO A 380 6.43 -14.21 19.79
CA PRO A 380 5.92 -15.57 19.87
C PRO A 380 6.63 -16.53 18.90
N MET A 381 6.98 -17.72 19.37
CA MET A 381 7.69 -18.72 18.56
C MET A 381 6.91 -19.15 17.32
N ALA A 382 5.57 -19.22 17.42
CA ALA A 382 4.71 -19.52 16.29
C ALA A 382 4.87 -18.49 15.16
N GLN A 383 4.93 -17.20 15.49
CA GLN A 383 5.12 -16.13 14.49
C GLN A 383 6.53 -16.20 13.87
N LYS A 384 7.57 -16.45 14.66
CA LYS A 384 8.93 -16.66 14.13
C LYS A 384 8.97 -17.83 13.15
N THR A 385 8.28 -18.93 13.46
CA THR A 385 8.20 -20.11 12.58
C THR A 385 7.49 -19.78 11.26
N VAL A 386 6.36 -19.08 11.31
CA VAL A 386 5.62 -18.63 10.10
C VAL A 386 6.52 -17.73 9.24
N LEU A 387 7.19 -16.79 9.87
CA LEU A 387 8.07 -15.86 9.16
C LEU A 387 9.28 -16.57 8.54
N LEU A 388 9.91 -17.50 9.24
CA LEU A 388 10.99 -18.32 8.68
C LEU A 388 10.52 -19.16 7.49
N ASN A 389 9.30 -19.71 7.53
CA ASN A 389 8.72 -20.42 6.39
C ASN A 389 8.54 -19.50 5.17
N THR A 390 8.15 -18.25 5.41
CA THR A 390 8.04 -17.24 4.35
C THR A 390 9.41 -16.86 3.78
N LEU A 391 10.40 -16.63 4.63
CA LEU A 391 11.78 -16.31 4.22
C LEU A 391 12.49 -17.51 3.57
N GLN A 392 12.14 -18.74 3.94
CA GLN A 392 12.66 -19.93 3.28
C GLN A 392 12.27 -19.97 1.80
N ARG A 393 11.08 -19.48 1.45
CA ARG A 393 10.68 -19.34 0.03
C ARG A 393 11.62 -18.39 -0.72
N LEU A 394 12.02 -17.27 -0.09
CA LEU A 394 13.02 -16.35 -0.65
C LEU A 394 14.39 -17.02 -0.76
N CYS A 395 14.83 -17.76 0.29
CA CYS A 395 16.09 -18.46 0.30
C CYS A 395 16.18 -19.57 -0.78
N ARG A 396 15.06 -20.07 -1.27
CA ARG A 396 14.96 -21.08 -2.34
C ARG A 396 14.83 -20.50 -3.74
N ASP A 397 14.70 -19.20 -3.89
CA ASP A 397 14.64 -18.52 -5.18
C ASP A 397 16.01 -17.89 -5.49
N PRO A 398 16.85 -18.53 -6.35
CA PRO A 398 18.18 -18.03 -6.66
C PRO A 398 18.17 -16.63 -7.27
N GLN A 399 17.22 -16.34 -8.17
CA GLN A 399 17.08 -15.04 -8.82
C GLN A 399 16.73 -13.94 -7.81
N ALA A 400 15.72 -14.17 -6.97
CA ALA A 400 15.31 -13.21 -5.96
C ALA A 400 16.41 -12.96 -4.93
N LEU A 401 17.14 -13.99 -4.55
CA LEU A 401 18.21 -13.89 -3.54
C LEU A 401 19.39 -13.03 -4.05
N VAL A 402 19.84 -13.25 -5.29
CA VAL A 402 20.90 -12.44 -5.91
C VAL A 402 20.42 -11.00 -6.13
N GLU A 403 19.18 -10.81 -6.58
CA GLU A 403 18.58 -9.49 -6.75
C GLU A 403 18.45 -8.73 -5.43
N VAL A 404 18.15 -9.40 -4.31
CA VAL A 404 18.18 -8.76 -2.97
C VAL A 404 19.56 -8.24 -2.65
N TYR A 405 20.60 -9.01 -2.90
CA TYR A 405 21.99 -8.56 -2.70
C TYR A 405 22.33 -7.34 -3.56
N LEU A 406 22.05 -7.39 -4.87
CA LEU A 406 22.36 -6.30 -5.78
C LEU A 406 21.63 -5.00 -5.44
N ASN A 407 20.32 -5.12 -5.18
CA ASN A 407 19.46 -3.96 -5.04
C ASN A 407 19.46 -3.32 -3.65
N TYR A 408 19.94 -4.04 -2.62
CA TYR A 408 20.00 -3.52 -1.26
C TYR A 408 21.41 -3.46 -0.69
N ASP A 409 22.20 -4.53 -0.79
CA ASP A 409 23.54 -4.53 -0.22
C ASP A 409 24.53 -3.69 -1.04
N CYS A 410 24.42 -3.73 -2.36
CA CYS A 410 25.28 -2.96 -3.27
C CYS A 410 24.74 -1.55 -3.58
N ASP A 411 23.48 -1.24 -3.28
CA ASP A 411 22.90 0.08 -3.53
C ASP A 411 23.24 1.06 -2.41
N ARG A 412 23.82 2.20 -2.79
CA ARG A 412 24.16 3.29 -1.86
C ARG A 412 22.97 4.00 -1.25
N THR A 413 21.80 3.93 -1.89
CA THR A 413 20.57 4.56 -1.42
C THR A 413 19.77 3.69 -0.45
N ALA A 414 20.12 2.41 -0.33
CA ALA A 414 19.52 1.51 0.62
C ALA A 414 20.09 1.73 2.03
N LEU A 415 19.19 1.74 3.01
CA LEU A 415 19.50 2.09 4.41
C LEU A 415 20.42 1.08 5.09
N GLU A 416 20.24 -0.21 4.77
CA GLU A 416 21.01 -1.30 5.37
C GLU A 416 21.41 -2.36 4.30
N ASN A 417 22.31 -3.26 4.68
CA ASN A 417 22.68 -4.42 3.90
C ASN A 417 21.69 -5.55 4.20
N LEU A 418 20.63 -5.63 3.42
CA LEU A 418 19.48 -6.50 3.72
C LEU A 418 19.83 -7.99 3.65
N TYR A 419 20.58 -8.40 2.63
CA TYR A 419 21.05 -9.79 2.50
C TYR A 419 21.94 -10.20 3.67
N GLU A 420 22.95 -9.38 3.98
CA GLU A 420 23.88 -9.62 5.10
C GLU A 420 23.13 -9.68 6.44
N ARG A 421 22.20 -8.74 6.69
CA ARG A 421 21.37 -8.73 7.91
C ARG A 421 20.51 -9.97 8.01
N LEU A 422 19.88 -10.39 6.90
CA LEU A 422 19.06 -11.60 6.84
C LEU A 422 19.87 -12.83 7.22
N MET A 423 21.06 -13.01 6.65
CA MET A 423 21.95 -14.13 6.95
C MET A 423 22.36 -14.14 8.43
N ASN A 424 22.72 -12.98 8.98
CA ASN A 424 23.10 -12.82 10.37
C ASN A 424 21.94 -13.12 11.35
N VAL A 425 20.72 -12.72 11.00
CA VAL A 425 19.52 -12.99 11.84
C VAL A 425 19.22 -14.48 11.86
N ILE A 426 19.21 -15.13 10.68
CA ILE A 426 18.93 -16.56 10.58
C ILE A 426 20.00 -17.36 11.33
N SER A 427 21.29 -17.02 11.17
CA SER A 427 22.39 -17.68 11.89
C SER A 427 22.29 -17.54 13.42
N ARG A 428 21.94 -16.35 13.93
CA ARG A 428 21.71 -16.16 15.37
C ARG A 428 20.57 -17.04 15.92
N LEU A 429 19.55 -17.30 15.13
CA LEU A 429 18.44 -18.18 15.54
C LEU A 429 18.87 -19.65 15.64
N THR A 430 19.90 -20.09 14.94
CA THR A 430 20.48 -21.45 15.09
C THR A 430 21.24 -21.61 16.41
N GLN A 431 21.80 -20.51 16.93
CA GLN A 431 22.65 -20.49 18.11
C GLN A 431 21.91 -20.21 19.43
N THR A 432 20.61 -19.85 19.39
CA THR A 432 19.84 -19.57 20.61
C THR A 432 19.84 -20.78 21.54
N LEU A 433 20.64 -20.70 22.60
CA LEU A 433 20.64 -21.71 23.68
C LEU A 433 19.37 -21.55 24.54
N PRO A 434 18.77 -22.63 25.00
CA PRO A 434 17.74 -22.56 26.06
C PRO A 434 18.34 -21.78 27.24
N ALA A 435 17.57 -20.86 27.82
CA ALA A 435 18.02 -20.11 29.00
C ALA A 435 18.36 -21.11 30.12
N GLU A 436 19.64 -21.18 30.51
CA GLU A 436 20.09 -22.01 31.61
C GLU A 436 19.35 -21.58 32.87
N GLY A 437 18.58 -22.51 33.46
CA GLY A 437 17.98 -22.35 34.78
C GLY A 437 16.47 -22.12 34.87
N GLN A 438 15.73 -22.06 33.76
CA GLN A 438 14.25 -22.10 33.82
C GLN A 438 13.74 -23.49 33.42
N PRO A 439 12.80 -24.10 34.22
CA PRO A 439 12.13 -25.33 33.83
C PRO A 439 11.25 -25.00 32.60
N SER A 440 11.80 -25.17 31.38
CA SER A 440 11.02 -25.08 30.14
C SER A 440 10.13 -26.32 30.03
N SER A 441 8.85 -26.11 29.73
CA SER A 441 7.96 -27.22 29.44
C SER A 441 8.47 -27.99 28.22
N ASP A 442 8.24 -29.30 28.14
CA ASP A 442 8.64 -30.13 27.00
C ASP A 442 8.14 -29.60 25.68
N GLU A 443 7.02 -28.88 25.69
CA GLU A 443 6.42 -28.21 24.55
C GLU A 443 7.26 -27.03 24.07
N GLN A 444 7.85 -26.25 24.97
CA GLN A 444 8.71 -25.11 24.67
C GLN A 444 10.05 -25.56 24.08
N GLN A 445 10.64 -26.63 24.62
CA GLN A 445 11.87 -27.24 24.08
C GLN A 445 11.64 -27.78 22.65
N SER A 446 10.48 -28.39 22.39
CA SER A 446 10.10 -28.87 21.07
C SER A 446 9.96 -27.72 20.06
N LEU A 447 9.42 -26.58 20.47
CA LEU A 447 9.30 -25.37 19.60
C LEU A 447 10.67 -24.75 19.30
N ASP A 448 11.57 -24.71 20.30
CA ASP A 448 12.94 -24.18 20.10
C ASP A 448 13.74 -25.05 19.14
N VAL A 449 13.64 -26.37 19.25
CA VAL A 449 14.27 -27.32 18.32
C VAL A 449 13.72 -27.13 16.88
N ARG A 450 12.42 -26.95 16.74
CA ARG A 450 11.80 -26.68 15.42
C ARG A 450 12.29 -25.37 14.82
N LEU A 451 12.41 -24.32 15.62
CA LEU A 451 12.89 -23.02 15.14
C LEU A 451 14.33 -23.14 14.65
N LYS A 452 15.20 -23.80 15.40
CA LYS A 452 16.61 -24.07 15.00
C LYS A 452 16.68 -24.85 13.70
N HIS A 453 15.90 -25.93 13.61
CA HIS A 453 15.86 -26.75 12.40
C HIS A 453 15.43 -25.94 11.16
N ARG A 454 14.38 -25.10 11.31
CA ARG A 454 13.93 -24.21 10.24
C ARG A 454 14.96 -23.16 9.85
N SER A 455 15.69 -22.62 10.81
CA SER A 455 16.76 -21.66 10.56
C SER A 455 17.91 -22.32 9.79
N LEU A 456 18.32 -23.54 10.16
CA LEU A 456 19.31 -24.34 9.42
C LEU A 456 18.83 -24.66 8.00
N GLU A 457 17.57 -25.05 7.83
CA GLU A 457 16.99 -25.28 6.50
C GLU A 457 17.05 -24.02 5.61
N CYS A 458 16.84 -22.82 6.19
CA CYS A 458 16.98 -21.57 5.46
C CYS A 458 18.42 -21.38 4.99
N LEU A 459 19.43 -21.55 5.85
CA LEU A 459 20.85 -21.44 5.47
C LEU A 459 21.24 -22.45 4.40
N CYS A 460 20.81 -23.72 4.55
CA CYS A 460 21.03 -24.74 3.53
C CYS A 460 20.35 -24.37 2.19
N SER A 461 19.13 -23.79 2.24
CA SER A 461 18.42 -23.35 1.04
C SER A 461 19.16 -22.20 0.33
N VAL A 462 19.79 -21.29 1.07
CA VAL A 462 20.63 -20.24 0.50
C VAL A 462 21.83 -20.84 -0.24
N LEU A 463 22.55 -21.77 0.39
CA LEU A 463 23.70 -22.45 -0.26
C LEU A 463 23.25 -23.19 -1.53
N GLN A 464 22.13 -23.92 -1.47
CA GLN A 464 21.56 -24.60 -2.63
C GLN A 464 21.20 -23.61 -3.75
N SER A 465 20.65 -22.46 -3.41
CA SER A 465 20.30 -21.41 -4.36
C SER A 465 21.55 -20.79 -5.00
N LEU A 466 22.63 -20.57 -4.25
CA LEU A 466 23.90 -20.09 -4.80
C LEU A 466 24.48 -21.10 -5.78
N VAL A 467 24.45 -22.40 -5.44
CA VAL A 467 24.89 -23.47 -6.34
C VAL A 467 24.01 -23.57 -7.58
N ALA A 468 22.67 -23.48 -7.42
CA ALA A 468 21.73 -23.52 -8.54
C ALA A 468 21.92 -22.30 -9.47
N TRP A 469 22.25 -21.12 -8.91
CA TRP A 469 22.58 -19.94 -9.70
C TRP A 469 23.82 -20.17 -10.56
N MET A 470 24.87 -20.75 -9.99
CA MET A 470 26.10 -21.12 -10.73
C MET A 470 25.80 -22.15 -11.82
N GLY A 471 24.95 -23.13 -11.55
CA GLY A 471 24.59 -24.20 -12.49
C GLY A 471 23.94 -23.68 -13.78
N ARG A 472 23.16 -22.60 -13.71
CA ARG A 472 22.52 -21.99 -14.88
C ARG A 472 23.52 -21.58 -15.98
N PHE A 473 24.74 -21.24 -15.60
CA PHE A 473 25.79 -20.78 -16.52
C PHE A 473 26.75 -21.90 -16.95
N VAL A 474 26.68 -23.06 -16.31
CA VAL A 474 27.53 -24.22 -16.64
C VAL A 474 26.80 -25.15 -17.63
N GLU A 475 25.48 -25.15 -17.69
CA GLU A 475 24.67 -26.06 -18.50
C GLU A 475 24.39 -25.59 -19.94
N GLU A 476 24.96 -24.47 -20.41
CA GLU A 476 25.05 -24.20 -21.86
C GLU A 476 26.40 -24.67 -22.41
N PRO A 477 26.55 -25.95 -22.83
CA PRO A 477 27.60 -26.28 -23.77
C PRO A 477 27.19 -25.58 -25.07
N SER A 478 28.01 -24.62 -25.48
CA SER A 478 28.03 -24.09 -26.84
C SER A 478 27.99 -25.30 -27.80
N VAL A 479 26.82 -25.54 -28.36
CA VAL A 479 26.71 -26.32 -29.58
C VAL A 479 27.21 -25.38 -30.70
N ALA A 480 28.51 -25.18 -30.71
CA ALA A 480 29.21 -24.76 -31.88
C ALA A 480 29.07 -25.94 -32.84
N SER A 481 28.10 -25.88 -33.71
CA SER A 481 28.00 -26.70 -34.90
C SER A 481 29.27 -26.56 -35.70
N ALA A 482 30.14 -27.56 -35.56
CA ALA A 482 31.19 -27.81 -36.51
C ALA A 482 30.51 -28.39 -37.76
N ASP A 483 30.25 -27.55 -38.74
CA ASP A 483 30.12 -27.88 -40.15
C ASP A 483 30.93 -26.82 -40.91
N GLU A 484 32.24 -27.06 -41.01
CA GLU A 484 33.06 -26.49 -42.05
C GLU A 484 32.72 -27.16 -43.36
N ALA A 485 31.89 -26.50 -44.16
CA ALA A 485 31.80 -26.76 -45.58
C ALA A 485 32.62 -25.67 -46.28
N VAL A 486 33.80 -26.09 -46.71
CA VAL A 486 34.68 -25.44 -47.68
C VAL A 486 33.96 -25.13 -48.98
N VAL A 487 33.85 -23.86 -49.37
CA VAL A 487 33.59 -23.44 -50.74
C VAL A 487 34.45 -22.27 -51.12
N PRO A 488 35.05 -22.22 -52.35
CA PRO A 488 36.21 -21.42 -52.72
C PRO A 488 35.88 -19.97 -53.08
N GLU A 489 36.96 -19.14 -52.96
CA GLU A 489 37.02 -17.78 -53.51
C GLU A 489 36.82 -17.76 -55.02
N GLU A 490 35.96 -16.78 -55.48
CA GLU A 490 36.29 -15.98 -56.68
C GLU A 490 35.39 -14.77 -56.81
N ASP A 491 36.07 -13.64 -56.99
CA ASP A 491 35.74 -12.39 -57.71
C ASP A 491 34.74 -11.35 -57.18
N ARG A 492 35.32 -10.31 -56.69
CA ARG A 492 35.35 -8.87 -57.03
C ARG A 492 34.15 -8.21 -57.74
N ASP A 493 33.83 -7.10 -57.13
CA ASP A 493 33.50 -5.77 -57.68
C ASP A 493 32.04 -5.27 -57.56
N MET A 494 31.96 -4.11 -57.00
CA MET A 494 30.98 -3.04 -57.13
C MET A 494 30.05 -2.78 -55.97
N ALA A 495 30.36 -1.76 -55.16
CA ALA A 495 29.45 -0.95 -54.37
C ALA A 495 28.62 -0.03 -55.30
N PRO A 496 27.61 0.77 -54.86
CA PRO A 496 27.02 0.96 -53.53
C PRO A 496 25.46 1.05 -53.56
N SER A 497 24.80 0.89 -52.46
CA SER A 497 23.66 1.75 -52.12
C SER A 497 23.18 1.51 -50.70
N ALA A 498 23.04 2.61 -49.97
CA ALA A 498 22.54 2.73 -48.64
C ALA A 498 21.12 2.16 -48.46
N ALA A 499 20.98 1.18 -47.58
CA ALA A 499 19.73 0.89 -46.90
C ALA A 499 19.96 1.06 -45.42
N VAL A 500 19.43 2.15 -44.90
CA VAL A 500 19.36 2.45 -43.47
C VAL A 500 18.49 1.38 -42.83
N ALA A 501 19.12 0.36 -42.26
CA ALA A 501 18.45 -0.49 -41.30
C ALA A 501 18.24 0.33 -40.02
N ALA A 502 17.02 0.73 -39.79
CA ALA A 502 16.60 1.32 -38.53
C ALA A 502 16.87 0.27 -37.43
N SER A 503 17.93 0.49 -36.66
CA SER A 503 18.18 -0.21 -35.41
C SER A 503 17.06 0.17 -34.46
N VAL A 504 16.19 -0.78 -34.16
CA VAL A 504 15.27 -0.74 -33.02
C VAL A 504 16.11 -0.49 -31.78
N PRO A 505 15.83 0.56 -30.97
CA PRO A 505 16.54 0.71 -29.70
C PRO A 505 16.09 -0.44 -28.81
N SER A 506 16.95 -1.46 -28.69
CA SER A 506 16.85 -2.42 -27.61
C SER A 506 16.83 -1.61 -26.32
N THR A 507 15.79 -1.80 -25.52
CA THR A 507 15.73 -1.38 -24.12
C THR A 507 17.01 -1.89 -23.49
N GLN A 508 17.96 -0.99 -23.21
CA GLN A 508 19.22 -1.33 -22.57
C GLN A 508 18.86 -1.95 -21.21
N ALA A 509 18.93 -3.26 -21.12
CA ALA A 509 19.05 -3.94 -19.85
C ALA A 509 20.26 -3.29 -19.16
N LEU A 510 20.05 -2.72 -17.98
CA LEU A 510 21.12 -2.13 -17.20
C LEU A 510 22.09 -3.25 -16.88
N ASP A 511 23.31 -3.09 -17.37
CA ASP A 511 24.39 -4.03 -17.15
C ASP A 511 24.64 -4.16 -15.65
N ASP A 512 24.53 -5.38 -15.08
CA ASP A 512 24.81 -5.70 -13.69
C ASP A 512 26.30 -6.10 -13.52
N ASP A 513 27.23 -5.29 -14.03
CA ASP A 513 28.69 -5.50 -13.96
C ASP A 513 29.13 -5.78 -12.51
N PRO A 514 29.62 -6.99 -12.20
CA PRO A 514 30.00 -7.41 -10.86
C PRO A 514 31.06 -6.53 -10.21
N GLY A 515 32.01 -6.00 -10.99
CA GLY A 515 33.09 -5.14 -10.48
C GLY A 515 32.55 -3.80 -9.97
N GLN A 516 31.57 -3.23 -10.65
CA GLN A 516 30.93 -1.98 -10.21
C GLN A 516 30.09 -2.19 -8.93
N PHE A 517 29.38 -3.31 -8.84
CA PHE A 517 28.57 -3.62 -7.66
C PHE A 517 29.43 -3.92 -6.43
N GLU A 518 30.53 -4.65 -6.59
CA GLU A 518 31.47 -4.91 -5.50
C GLU A 518 32.10 -3.60 -4.97
N SER A 519 32.55 -2.73 -5.86
CA SER A 519 33.08 -1.40 -5.50
C SER A 519 31.99 -0.53 -4.82
N ALA A 520 30.75 -0.57 -5.32
CA ALA A 520 29.63 0.16 -4.73
C ALA A 520 29.31 -0.33 -3.32
N LYS A 521 29.33 -1.64 -3.07
CA LYS A 521 29.15 -2.25 -1.76
C LYS A 521 30.24 -1.86 -0.78
N GLN A 522 31.49 -1.97 -1.16
CA GLN A 522 32.62 -1.58 -0.31
C GLN A 522 32.49 -0.12 0.11
N ARG A 523 32.19 0.75 -0.85
CA ARG A 523 31.98 2.18 -0.59
C ARG A 523 30.77 2.44 0.33
N LYS A 524 29.67 1.70 0.17
CA LYS A 524 28.50 1.77 1.06
C LYS A 524 28.85 1.32 2.48
N THR A 525 29.56 0.23 2.65
CA THR A 525 29.97 -0.29 3.97
C THR A 525 30.77 0.75 4.73
N VAL A 526 31.74 1.38 4.08
CA VAL A 526 32.55 2.47 4.66
C VAL A 526 31.69 3.67 5.03
N LEU A 527 30.71 4.03 4.19
CA LEU A 527 29.76 5.12 4.46
C LEU A 527 28.90 4.83 5.69
N LEU A 528 28.34 3.63 5.78
CA LEU A 528 27.47 3.22 6.90
C LEU A 528 28.25 3.17 8.23
N GLU A 529 29.50 2.71 8.20
CA GLU A 529 30.39 2.72 9.36
C GLU A 529 30.72 4.14 9.81
N ALA A 530 30.99 5.05 8.89
CA ALA A 530 31.21 6.46 9.18
C ALA A 530 29.97 7.15 9.73
N ILE A 531 28.77 6.83 9.21
CA ILE A 531 27.47 7.29 9.75
C ILE A 531 27.25 6.76 11.18
N ARG A 532 27.51 5.48 11.44
CA ARG A 532 27.45 4.91 12.81
C ARG A 532 28.39 5.63 13.75
N THR A 533 29.61 5.89 13.29
CA THR A 533 30.60 6.65 14.07
C THR A 533 30.14 8.08 14.33
N PHE A 534 29.52 8.75 13.34
CA PHE A 534 28.94 10.07 13.51
C PHE A 534 27.80 10.06 14.56
N ASN A 535 26.93 9.08 14.51
CA ASN A 535 25.81 8.96 15.45
C ASN A 535 26.27 8.78 16.91
N PHE A 536 27.46 8.22 17.11
CA PHE A 536 28.08 8.04 18.42
C PHE A 536 29.04 9.18 18.81
N LYS A 537 29.89 9.62 17.88
CA LYS A 537 30.88 10.71 18.05
C LYS A 537 30.89 11.58 16.79
N PRO A 538 30.07 12.65 16.73
CA PRO A 538 29.87 13.42 15.51
C PRO A 538 31.15 13.94 14.85
N LYS A 539 32.05 14.57 15.62
CA LYS A 539 33.33 15.10 15.08
C LYS A 539 34.19 14.01 14.42
N ARG A 540 34.28 12.83 15.06
CA ARG A 540 35.05 11.70 14.50
C ARG A 540 34.40 11.11 13.24
N GLY A 541 33.06 11.10 13.21
CA GLY A 541 32.31 10.68 12.02
C GLY A 541 32.56 11.57 10.82
N ILE A 542 32.57 12.90 10.99
CA ILE A 542 32.90 13.85 9.92
C ILE A 542 34.34 13.65 9.43
N GLN A 543 35.30 13.41 10.35
CA GLN A 543 36.69 13.10 9.97
C GLN A 543 36.80 11.83 9.13
N GLN A 544 36.09 10.75 9.48
CA GLN A 544 36.04 9.52 8.70
C GLN A 544 35.39 9.73 7.33
N LEU A 545 34.24 10.43 7.29
CA LEU A 545 33.59 10.77 6.03
C LEU A 545 34.50 11.56 5.10
N SER A 546 35.31 12.47 5.66
CA SER A 546 36.28 13.25 4.91
C SER A 546 37.47 12.41 4.44
N ALA A 547 38.01 11.55 5.30
CA ALA A 547 39.13 10.67 4.96
C ALA A 547 38.82 9.73 3.79
N HIS A 548 37.54 9.29 3.69
CA HIS A 548 37.06 8.43 2.61
C HIS A 548 36.47 9.18 1.41
N GLY A 549 36.55 10.53 1.42
CA GLY A 549 36.14 11.36 0.29
C GLY A 549 34.62 11.49 0.09
N PHE A 550 33.81 11.21 1.11
CA PHE A 550 32.36 11.44 1.05
C PHE A 550 31.98 12.91 1.25
N VAL A 551 32.75 13.62 2.09
CA VAL A 551 32.55 15.03 2.42
C VAL A 551 33.91 15.72 2.47
N ARG A 552 33.95 16.99 2.09
CA ARG A 552 35.12 17.84 2.31
C ARG A 552 34.96 18.54 3.67
N ALA A 553 35.73 18.13 4.68
CA ALA A 553 35.60 18.67 6.03
C ALA A 553 35.82 20.20 6.11
N ASN A 554 36.72 20.74 5.28
CA ASN A 554 37.04 22.18 5.24
C ASN A 554 35.98 23.01 4.48
N GLU A 555 34.88 22.41 4.02
CA GLU A 555 33.84 23.07 3.26
C GLU A 555 32.50 22.98 4.02
N PRO A 556 32.14 23.99 4.84
CA PRO A 556 30.92 23.94 5.67
C PRO A 556 29.64 23.64 4.90
N ARG A 557 29.53 24.14 3.65
CA ARG A 557 28.38 23.87 2.77
C ARG A 557 28.29 22.42 2.34
N ALA A 558 29.41 21.73 2.10
CA ALA A 558 29.43 20.32 1.73
C ALA A 558 29.02 19.44 2.92
N VAL A 559 29.54 19.77 4.13
CA VAL A 559 29.16 19.10 5.37
C VAL A 559 27.67 19.31 5.67
N ALA A 560 27.18 20.55 5.60
CA ALA A 560 25.78 20.89 5.83
C ALA A 560 24.85 20.13 4.87
N ARG A 561 25.20 20.10 3.58
CA ARG A 561 24.42 19.36 2.57
C ARG A 561 24.40 17.86 2.84
N PHE A 562 25.50 17.27 3.26
CA PHE A 562 25.55 15.88 3.68
C PHE A 562 24.64 15.62 4.89
N LEU A 563 24.77 16.44 5.94
CA LEU A 563 23.94 16.30 7.15
C LEU A 563 22.45 16.48 6.90
N PHE A 564 22.08 17.27 5.89
CA PHE A 564 20.70 17.54 5.54
C PHE A 564 20.04 16.43 4.71
N PHE A 565 20.79 15.84 3.78
CA PHE A 565 20.26 14.90 2.79
C PHE A 565 20.62 13.44 3.02
N ALA A 566 21.62 13.14 3.88
CA ALA A 566 22.03 11.75 4.07
C ALA A 566 21.09 11.03 5.05
N ASP A 567 20.63 9.84 4.63
CA ASP A 567 19.82 8.97 5.45
C ASP A 567 20.65 8.29 6.57
N GLY A 568 19.99 7.89 7.65
CA GLY A 568 20.60 7.14 8.75
C GLY A 568 21.34 7.98 9.80
N LEU A 569 21.39 9.31 9.65
CA LEU A 569 21.98 10.22 10.64
C LEU A 569 21.00 10.47 11.81
N SER A 570 21.53 10.40 13.04
CA SER A 570 20.78 10.71 14.24
C SER A 570 20.54 12.24 14.33
N LYS A 571 19.28 12.64 14.38
CA LYS A 571 18.88 14.06 14.55
C LYS A 571 19.46 14.68 15.83
N ARG A 572 19.68 13.87 16.86
CA ARG A 572 20.38 14.27 18.08
C ARG A 572 21.84 14.61 17.78
N SER A 573 22.55 13.72 17.12
CA SER A 573 23.97 13.90 16.79
C SER A 573 24.18 15.04 15.79
N ILE A 574 23.22 15.29 14.88
CA ILE A 574 23.22 16.49 14.02
C ILE A 574 23.12 17.74 14.88
N GLY A 575 22.16 17.81 15.81
CA GLY A 575 21.98 18.96 16.69
C GLY A 575 23.19 19.20 17.60
N GLU A 576 23.78 18.13 18.14
CA GLU A 576 25.02 18.21 18.94
C GLU A 576 26.19 18.76 18.12
N TYR A 577 26.40 18.25 16.90
CA TYR A 577 27.48 18.71 16.01
C TYR A 577 27.31 20.17 15.59
N LEU A 578 26.13 20.54 15.10
CA LEU A 578 25.82 21.90 14.66
C LEU A 578 25.81 22.91 15.82
N GLY A 579 25.50 22.46 17.03
CA GLY A 579 25.46 23.31 18.25
C GLY A 579 26.83 23.62 18.87
N GLU A 580 27.93 22.98 18.43
CA GLU A 580 29.27 23.25 18.92
C GLU A 580 29.68 24.72 18.66
N GLY A 581 30.60 25.25 19.51
CA GLY A 581 31.03 26.66 19.47
C GLY A 581 32.17 26.94 18.50
N ASP A 582 32.73 25.95 17.85
CA ASP A 582 33.83 26.08 16.91
C ASP A 582 33.38 26.82 15.63
N ALA A 583 34.22 27.67 15.06
CA ALA A 583 33.89 28.49 13.90
C ALA A 583 33.40 27.66 12.69
N GLU A 584 33.98 26.48 12.49
CA GLU A 584 33.58 25.55 11.41
C GLU A 584 32.17 24.98 11.64
N ASN A 585 31.83 24.61 12.88
CA ASN A 585 30.51 24.10 13.24
C ASN A 585 29.44 25.16 13.10
N ILE A 586 29.74 26.42 13.51
CA ILE A 586 28.85 27.57 13.35
C ILE A 586 28.59 27.84 11.85
N ALA A 587 29.66 27.88 11.04
CA ALA A 587 29.52 28.06 9.59
C ALA A 587 28.72 26.90 8.94
N THR A 588 28.89 25.67 9.43
CA THR A 588 28.12 24.52 8.97
C THR A 588 26.64 24.64 9.39
N MET A 589 26.37 25.12 10.60
CA MET A 589 25.00 25.36 11.10
C MET A 589 24.30 26.42 10.24
N HIS A 590 24.95 27.52 9.93
CA HIS A 590 24.42 28.56 9.05
C HIS A 590 24.10 27.98 7.67
N ALA A 591 25.06 27.25 7.06
CA ALA A 591 24.83 26.60 5.77
C ALA A 591 23.69 25.54 5.80
N PHE A 592 23.51 24.84 6.93
CA PHE A 592 22.44 23.85 7.11
C PHE A 592 21.06 24.52 7.16
N VAL A 593 20.93 25.66 7.86
CA VAL A 593 19.68 26.41 7.91
C VAL A 593 19.39 27.07 6.56
N ASP A 594 20.42 27.54 5.85
CA ASP A 594 20.27 28.12 4.50
C ASP A 594 19.74 27.16 3.45
N LEU A 595 19.89 25.83 3.66
CA LEU A 595 19.28 24.80 2.80
C LEU A 595 17.74 24.69 3.00
N MET A 596 17.20 25.27 4.05
CA MET A 596 15.77 25.26 4.30
C MET A 596 15.08 26.39 3.54
N ASP A 597 13.97 26.09 2.90
CA ASP A 597 13.13 27.08 2.23
C ASP A 597 11.90 27.37 3.10
N PHE A 598 11.74 28.61 3.52
CA PHE A 598 10.61 29.09 4.33
C PHE A 598 9.74 30.12 3.60
N ARG A 599 9.93 30.30 2.29
CA ARG A 599 9.18 31.29 1.50
C ARG A 599 7.69 30.98 1.54
N ASP A 600 6.90 32.01 1.69
CA ASP A 600 5.42 31.95 1.71
C ASP A 600 4.84 30.99 2.78
N MET A 601 5.62 30.66 3.83
CA MET A 601 5.16 29.80 4.92
C MET A 601 4.73 30.61 6.14
N PRO A 602 3.62 30.26 6.82
CA PRO A 602 3.32 30.78 8.16
C PRO A 602 4.47 30.44 9.13
N LEU A 603 4.76 31.37 10.06
CA LEU A 603 5.85 31.22 11.03
C LEU A 603 5.78 29.89 11.81
N THR A 604 4.60 29.46 12.23
CA THR A 604 4.37 28.21 12.95
C THR A 604 4.74 26.99 12.10
N THR A 605 4.41 27.01 10.82
CA THR A 605 4.75 25.93 9.87
C THR A 605 6.26 25.90 9.59
N ALA A 606 6.88 27.06 9.37
CA ALA A 606 8.31 27.17 9.18
C ALA A 606 9.08 26.69 10.41
N LEU A 607 8.63 27.08 11.61
CA LEU A 607 9.23 26.67 12.88
C LEU A 607 9.10 25.15 13.11
N ARG A 608 7.95 24.55 12.80
CA ARG A 608 7.78 23.08 12.83
C ARG A 608 8.77 22.38 11.92
N ARG A 609 8.90 22.83 10.68
CA ARG A 609 9.84 22.27 9.70
C ARG A 609 11.29 22.37 10.18
N PHE A 610 11.66 23.50 10.76
CA PHE A 610 12.97 23.73 11.34
C PHE A 610 13.27 22.80 12.50
N LEU A 611 12.37 22.70 13.48
CA LEU A 611 12.52 21.88 14.68
C LEU A 611 12.43 20.35 14.39
N GLN A 612 11.89 19.96 13.24
CA GLN A 612 11.84 18.58 12.79
C GLN A 612 13.11 18.12 12.07
N ALA A 613 13.97 19.02 11.61
CA ALA A 613 15.17 18.66 10.87
C ALA A 613 16.29 18.07 11.75
N PHE A 614 16.37 18.52 12.99
CA PHE A 614 17.37 18.09 13.99
C PHE A 614 16.81 18.26 15.41
N ARG A 615 17.49 17.66 16.40
CA ARG A 615 17.15 17.89 17.81
C ARG A 615 17.90 19.10 18.35
N LEU A 616 17.19 20.08 18.87
CA LEU A 616 17.83 21.22 19.55
C LEU A 616 18.66 20.74 20.74
N PRO A 617 19.91 21.21 20.89
CA PRO A 617 20.73 20.93 22.07
C PRO A 617 20.11 21.58 23.32
N GLY A 618 20.39 21.02 24.51
CA GLY A 618 19.80 21.50 25.79
C GLY A 618 20.40 22.80 26.37
N GLU A 619 21.42 23.37 25.73
CA GLU A 619 22.14 24.54 26.25
C GLU A 619 21.56 25.85 25.68
N ALA A 620 21.16 26.77 26.53
CA ALA A 620 20.51 28.03 26.13
C ALA A 620 21.29 28.81 25.07
N GLN A 621 22.62 28.93 25.19
CA GLN A 621 23.45 29.63 24.20
C GLN A 621 23.48 28.98 22.83
N LYS A 622 23.34 27.61 22.79
CA LYS A 622 23.27 26.86 21.52
C LYS A 622 21.91 27.09 20.88
N ILE A 623 20.84 26.99 21.66
CA ILE A 623 19.46 27.25 21.19
C ILE A 623 19.35 28.65 20.59
N ASP A 624 19.92 29.60 21.27
CA ASP A 624 19.90 31.01 20.88
C ASP A 624 20.47 31.23 19.47
N ARG A 625 21.65 30.67 19.19
CA ARG A 625 22.28 30.75 17.86
C ARG A 625 21.42 30.11 16.75
N PHE A 626 20.78 29.00 17.05
CA PHE A 626 19.90 28.35 16.10
C PHE A 626 18.67 29.19 15.80
N MET A 627 18.06 29.76 16.84
CA MET A 627 16.85 30.57 16.70
C MET A 627 17.12 31.89 15.99
N LEU A 628 18.29 32.51 16.26
CA LEU A 628 18.71 33.71 15.56
C LEU A 628 18.87 33.44 14.05
N LYS A 629 19.60 32.39 13.69
CA LYS A 629 19.77 32.01 12.27
C LYS A 629 18.48 31.60 11.60
N PHE A 630 17.56 30.92 12.31
CA PHE A 630 16.21 30.62 11.81
C PHE A 630 15.45 31.92 11.47
N ALA A 631 15.46 32.89 12.39
CA ALA A 631 14.76 34.16 12.19
C ALA A 631 15.31 34.94 10.99
N GLU A 632 16.65 35.01 10.86
CA GLU A 632 17.30 35.63 9.70
C GLU A 632 16.81 34.94 8.39
N ARG A 633 16.89 33.61 8.33
CA ARG A 633 16.51 32.86 7.14
C ARG A 633 15.02 32.96 6.82
N TYR A 634 14.17 33.00 7.85
CA TYR A 634 12.73 33.19 7.68
C TYR A 634 12.42 34.56 7.08
N THR A 635 13.03 35.61 7.62
CA THR A 635 12.80 36.98 7.16
C THR A 635 13.33 37.23 5.74
N GLU A 636 14.49 36.67 5.38
CA GLU A 636 15.00 36.70 4.00
C GLU A 636 13.98 36.17 2.96
N GLY A 637 13.17 35.16 3.34
CA GLY A 637 12.16 34.59 2.47
C GLY A 637 10.77 35.25 2.55
N ASN A 638 10.54 36.11 3.55
CA ASN A 638 9.24 36.71 3.89
C ASN A 638 9.41 38.18 4.33
N GLU A 639 10.03 38.99 3.50
CA GLU A 639 10.43 40.39 3.77
C GLU A 639 9.28 41.31 4.21
N THR A 640 8.04 41.00 3.87
CA THR A 640 6.87 41.83 4.18
C THR A 640 6.14 41.41 5.45
N THR A 641 6.55 40.35 6.11
CA THR A 641 5.80 39.80 7.25
C THR A 641 6.14 40.50 8.56
N PHE A 642 7.39 40.85 8.76
CA PHE A 642 7.90 41.48 9.97
C PHE A 642 8.83 42.65 9.62
N ALA A 643 8.97 43.61 10.55
CA ALA A 643 9.86 44.74 10.37
C ALA A 643 11.35 44.33 10.27
N ASN A 644 11.74 43.31 11.04
CA ASN A 644 13.12 42.78 11.04
C ASN A 644 13.20 41.35 11.59
N ALA A 645 14.39 40.73 11.51
CA ALA A 645 14.66 39.39 12.01
C ALA A 645 14.52 39.26 13.53
N ASP A 646 14.70 40.34 14.29
CA ASP A 646 14.56 40.31 15.75
C ASP A 646 13.11 40.09 16.19
N THR A 647 12.15 40.66 15.43
CA THR A 647 10.71 40.36 15.60
C THR A 647 10.40 38.88 15.39
N ALA A 648 10.90 38.31 14.30
CA ALA A 648 10.72 36.89 14.01
C ALA A 648 11.35 35.98 15.10
N TYR A 649 12.53 36.36 15.59
CA TYR A 649 13.24 35.65 16.64
C TYR A 649 12.46 35.65 17.96
N LYS A 650 12.01 36.81 18.42
CA LYS A 650 11.25 36.97 19.69
C LYS A 650 9.92 36.25 19.61
N LEU A 651 9.22 36.40 18.48
CA LEU A 651 7.94 35.69 18.27
C LEU A 651 8.10 34.18 18.23
N ALA A 652 9.16 33.66 17.57
CA ALA A 652 9.43 32.23 17.54
C ALA A 652 9.69 31.66 18.93
N TYR A 653 10.40 32.39 19.80
CA TYR A 653 10.55 32.00 21.21
C TYR A 653 9.20 32.02 21.96
N SER A 654 8.40 33.06 21.74
CA SER A 654 7.06 33.15 22.35
C SER A 654 6.17 32.01 21.97
N VAL A 655 6.23 31.55 20.69
CA VAL A 655 5.50 30.38 20.18
C VAL A 655 5.99 29.08 20.82
N ILE A 656 7.31 28.92 21.02
CA ILE A 656 7.86 27.73 21.72
C ILE A 656 7.41 27.69 23.17
N MET A 657 7.40 28.87 23.85
CA MET A 657 6.91 28.98 25.21
C MET A 657 5.41 28.66 25.30
N LEU A 658 4.60 29.18 24.38
CA LEU A 658 3.17 28.86 24.27
C LEU A 658 2.94 27.38 24.08
N ASN A 659 3.71 26.75 23.18
CA ASN A 659 3.61 25.32 22.93
C ASN A 659 3.90 24.48 24.17
N THR A 660 4.96 24.85 24.91
CA THR A 660 5.33 24.19 26.17
C THR A 660 4.25 24.39 27.24
N ASP A 661 3.70 25.59 27.36
CA ASP A 661 2.64 25.90 28.31
C ASP A 661 1.33 25.16 27.98
N ALA A 662 0.95 25.10 26.70
CA ALA A 662 -0.29 24.49 26.26
C ALA A 662 -0.29 22.96 26.41
N HIS A 663 0.85 22.29 26.20
CA HIS A 663 0.92 20.84 26.08
C HIS A 663 1.66 20.12 27.21
N ASN A 664 2.38 20.83 28.07
CA ASN A 664 3.07 20.22 29.23
C ASN A 664 2.05 19.88 30.34
N PRO A 665 1.89 18.62 30.74
CA PRO A 665 0.96 18.21 31.81
C PRO A 665 1.32 18.79 33.19
N GLN A 666 2.55 19.26 33.41
CA GLN A 666 3.00 19.81 34.70
C GLN A 666 2.59 21.26 34.91
N VAL A 667 2.16 21.95 33.84
CA VAL A 667 1.74 23.38 33.94
C VAL A 667 0.31 23.44 34.45
N LYS A 668 0.13 24.05 35.64
CA LYS A 668 -1.18 24.18 36.31
C LYS A 668 -2.01 25.37 35.82
N HIS A 669 -1.35 26.47 35.44
CA HIS A 669 -2.01 27.69 34.95
C HIS A 669 -1.53 27.92 33.50
N ARG A 670 -2.40 27.63 32.55
CA ARG A 670 -2.10 27.77 31.14
C ARG A 670 -2.27 29.21 30.68
N MET A 671 -1.40 29.67 29.80
CA MET A 671 -1.44 30.98 29.18
C MET A 671 -2.75 31.16 28.42
N THR A 672 -3.46 32.26 28.72
CA THR A 672 -4.67 32.63 27.96
C THR A 672 -4.28 33.37 26.67
N LEU A 673 -5.22 33.48 25.74
CA LEU A 673 -5.03 34.25 24.50
C LEU A 673 -4.63 35.72 24.84
N GLN A 674 -5.26 36.32 25.84
CA GLN A 674 -4.99 37.69 26.26
C GLN A 674 -3.58 37.83 26.84
N ASP A 675 -3.11 36.84 27.61
CA ASP A 675 -1.73 36.82 28.12
C ASP A 675 -0.73 36.70 26.97
N PHE A 676 -1.03 35.85 25.96
CA PHE A 676 -0.16 35.72 24.81
C PHE A 676 -0.07 36.99 23.98
N ILE A 677 -1.20 37.66 23.72
CA ILE A 677 -1.21 38.95 23.02
C ILE A 677 -0.42 40.03 23.81
N LYS A 678 -0.66 40.09 25.11
CA LYS A 678 0.05 41.05 25.98
C LYS A 678 1.55 40.79 26.05
N ASN A 679 1.97 39.55 26.08
CA ASN A 679 3.39 39.17 26.10
C ASN A 679 4.12 39.50 24.77
N ASN A 680 3.38 39.67 23.69
CA ASN A 680 3.92 40.02 22.38
C ASN A 680 3.60 41.48 21.97
N ALA A 681 3.17 42.32 22.91
CA ALA A 681 2.94 43.78 22.67
C ALA A 681 4.25 44.50 22.35
N GLY A 682 4.23 45.39 21.37
CA GLY A 682 5.41 46.19 20.96
C GLY A 682 6.52 45.37 20.31
N LEU A 683 6.23 44.15 19.81
CA LEU A 683 7.27 43.23 19.34
C LEU A 683 7.88 43.64 18.00
N ASP A 684 7.14 44.35 17.14
CA ASP A 684 7.54 44.72 15.78
C ASP A 684 7.99 46.19 15.69
N ASP A 685 9.19 46.46 16.13
CA ASP A 685 9.76 47.84 16.25
C ASP A 685 8.85 48.82 17.02
N ASP A 686 8.52 48.43 18.27
CA ASP A 686 7.61 49.15 19.18
C ASP A 686 6.15 49.26 18.63
N ARG A 687 5.80 48.47 17.60
CA ARG A 687 4.43 48.31 17.11
C ARG A 687 3.87 46.98 17.53
N ASP A 688 2.55 46.92 17.66
CA ASP A 688 1.87 45.67 17.95
C ASP A 688 1.66 44.90 16.66
N LEU A 689 1.86 43.56 16.70
CA LEU A 689 1.47 42.67 15.63
C LEU A 689 -0.06 42.60 15.58
N PRO A 690 -0.66 42.36 14.39
CA PRO A 690 -2.11 42.22 14.26
C PRO A 690 -2.68 41.18 15.22
N GLU A 691 -3.70 41.55 15.99
CA GLU A 691 -4.34 40.66 16.97
C GLU A 691 -4.89 39.38 16.33
N GLU A 692 -5.42 39.48 15.09
CA GLU A 692 -5.90 38.35 14.32
C GLU A 692 -4.77 37.36 14.01
N TYR A 693 -3.56 37.85 13.72
CA TYR A 693 -2.40 37.03 13.45
C TYR A 693 -1.92 36.28 14.70
N LEU A 694 -1.86 36.95 15.83
CA LEU A 694 -1.50 36.32 17.11
C LEU A 694 -2.56 35.31 17.57
N THR A 695 -3.84 35.60 17.32
CA THR A 695 -4.95 34.69 17.61
C THR A 695 -4.86 33.41 16.75
N ALA A 696 -4.55 33.55 15.46
CA ALA A 696 -4.38 32.41 14.57
C ALA A 696 -3.22 31.49 15.00
N ILE A 697 -2.10 32.08 15.45
CA ILE A 697 -0.96 31.33 16.02
C ILE A 697 -1.37 30.60 17.29
N TYR A 698 -2.05 31.30 18.22
CA TYR A 698 -2.52 30.71 19.47
C TYR A 698 -3.44 29.52 19.25
N ASP A 699 -4.43 29.66 18.38
CA ASP A 699 -5.39 28.62 18.05
C ASP A 699 -4.72 27.43 17.37
N GLU A 700 -3.75 27.69 16.49
CA GLU A 700 -3.01 26.62 15.82
C GLU A 700 -2.18 25.79 16.81
N ILE A 701 -1.47 26.47 17.71
CA ILE A 701 -0.63 25.80 18.72
C ILE A 701 -1.49 25.01 19.72
N GLN A 702 -2.65 25.56 20.13
CA GLN A 702 -3.57 24.84 21.01
C GLN A 702 -4.11 23.54 20.40
N LYS A 703 -4.37 23.54 19.08
CA LYS A 703 -4.90 22.37 18.36
C LYS A 703 -3.80 21.38 17.95
N ASN A 704 -2.62 21.89 17.59
CA ASN A 704 -1.54 21.11 16.99
C ASN A 704 -0.23 21.36 17.74
N GLU A 705 0.15 20.47 18.62
CA GLU A 705 1.42 20.50 19.33
C GLU A 705 2.63 20.55 18.39
N ILE A 706 3.62 21.39 18.68
CA ILE A 706 4.96 21.31 18.09
C ILE A 706 5.74 20.25 18.87
N LYS A 707 5.77 19.02 18.35
CA LYS A 707 6.54 17.94 18.97
C LYS A 707 8.03 18.16 18.74
N LEU A 708 8.75 18.43 19.80
CA LEU A 708 10.21 18.46 19.78
C LEU A 708 10.73 17.03 19.66
N ILE A 709 11.69 16.80 18.75
CA ILE A 709 12.28 15.47 18.58
C ILE A 709 13.00 15.07 19.86
N GLY A 710 12.49 14.07 20.57
CA GLY A 710 13.01 13.59 21.85
C GLY A 710 12.01 13.53 22.98
N GLU A 711 10.80 14.07 22.81
CA GLU A 711 9.64 13.87 23.68
C GLU A 711 8.73 12.73 23.21
N GLU A 712 9.14 11.95 22.21
CA GLU A 712 8.50 10.65 22.01
C GLU A 712 8.60 9.88 23.32
N ALA A 713 7.44 9.35 23.74
CA ALA A 713 7.28 8.55 24.96
C ALA A 713 8.49 7.64 25.19
N PRO A 714 8.97 7.49 26.41
CA PRO A 714 10.28 6.95 26.71
C PRO A 714 10.55 5.76 25.83
N SER A 715 11.53 5.91 24.94
CA SER A 715 12.07 4.78 24.19
C SER A 715 12.33 3.73 25.23
N VAL A 716 11.55 2.63 25.17
CA VAL A 716 11.72 1.47 26.08
C VAL A 716 13.23 1.22 26.05
N PRO A 717 13.90 1.32 27.21
CA PRO A 717 15.35 1.26 27.25
C PRO A 717 15.80 0.00 26.55
N THR A 718 16.68 0.18 25.57
CA THR A 718 17.36 -0.92 24.88
C THR A 718 17.80 -1.93 25.93
N SER A 719 17.08 -3.01 26.01
CA SER A 719 17.26 -4.38 26.45
C SER A 719 18.24 -4.75 27.59
N SER A 720 19.07 -3.91 28.15
CA SER A 720 20.00 -4.36 29.20
C SER A 720 19.49 -4.20 30.62
N GLY A 721 18.49 -3.32 30.87
CA GLY A 721 17.91 -3.12 32.19
C GLY A 721 16.56 -3.80 32.44
N LEU A 722 15.68 -3.82 31.42
CA LEU A 722 14.35 -4.41 31.57
C LEU A 722 14.32 -5.95 31.37
N ALA A 723 15.30 -6.50 30.64
CA ALA A 723 15.40 -7.96 30.42
C ALA A 723 15.55 -8.74 31.74
N GLY A 724 16.17 -8.14 32.74
CA GLY A 724 16.28 -8.72 34.08
C GLY A 724 14.97 -8.70 34.87
N VAL A 725 14.12 -7.70 34.66
CA VAL A 725 12.83 -7.56 35.36
C VAL A 725 11.73 -8.33 34.65
N ILE A 726 11.77 -8.42 33.31
CA ILE A 726 10.76 -9.14 32.52
C ILE A 726 10.92 -10.66 32.64
N ALA A 727 12.12 -11.17 32.88
CA ALA A 727 12.37 -12.60 33.09
C ALA A 727 11.70 -13.16 34.37
N THR A 728 11.31 -12.28 35.29
CA THR A 728 10.67 -12.67 36.55
C THR A 728 9.16 -12.45 36.60
N VAL A 729 8.56 -11.83 35.57
CA VAL A 729 7.14 -11.48 35.51
C VAL A 729 6.47 -12.24 34.36
N GLY A 730 5.37 -12.92 34.71
CA GLY A 730 4.71 -13.93 33.87
C GLY A 730 4.36 -13.58 32.44
N ARG A 731 3.96 -14.61 31.70
CA ARG A 731 3.65 -14.62 30.24
C ARG A 731 2.79 -13.46 29.75
N ASP A 732 1.92 -12.90 30.60
CA ASP A 732 1.00 -11.82 30.21
C ASP A 732 1.74 -10.50 29.98
N LEU A 733 2.75 -10.18 30.78
CA LEU A 733 3.55 -8.96 30.60
C LEU A 733 4.50 -9.06 29.40
N GLN A 734 4.98 -10.24 29.05
CA GLN A 734 5.77 -10.43 27.83
C GLN A 734 4.92 -10.22 26.57
N HIS A 735 3.66 -10.70 26.61
CA HIS A 735 2.72 -10.51 25.53
C HIS A 735 2.33 -9.02 25.38
N GLU A 736 2.07 -8.35 26.48
CA GLU A 736 1.73 -6.92 26.49
C GLU A 736 2.91 -6.05 25.99
N ALA A 737 4.13 -6.36 26.43
CA ALA A 737 5.34 -5.71 25.93
C ALA A 737 5.54 -5.93 24.41
N TYR A 738 5.27 -7.15 23.93
CA TYR A 738 5.33 -7.46 22.50
C TYR A 738 4.30 -6.65 21.71
N VAL A 739 3.05 -6.59 22.16
CA VAL A 739 1.98 -5.83 21.49
C VAL A 739 2.33 -4.34 21.43
N LEU A 740 2.82 -3.75 22.50
CA LEU A 740 3.22 -2.35 22.55
C LEU A 740 4.38 -2.06 21.59
N GLN A 741 5.39 -2.94 21.57
CA GLN A 741 6.56 -2.78 20.71
C GLN A 741 6.20 -2.91 19.24
N THR A 742 5.34 -3.87 18.89
CA THR A 742 4.90 -4.07 17.50
C THR A 742 3.98 -2.97 17.00
N GLN A 743 3.14 -2.37 17.86
CA GLN A 743 2.38 -1.16 17.51
C GLN A 743 3.30 0.02 17.20
N GLY A 744 4.38 0.20 17.96
CA GLY A 744 5.40 1.21 17.68
C GLY A 744 6.07 1.00 16.32
N MET A 745 6.33 -0.27 15.93
CA MET A 745 6.87 -0.62 14.61
C MET A 745 5.90 -0.24 13.48
N ALA A 746 4.61 -0.61 13.61
CA ALA A 746 3.60 -0.28 12.60
C ALA A 746 3.46 1.24 12.41
N ASN A 747 3.44 2.00 13.50
CA ASN A 747 3.33 3.46 13.43
C ASN A 747 4.55 4.08 12.74
N ARG A 748 5.77 3.64 13.06
CA ARG A 748 7.00 4.10 12.38
C ARG A 748 6.98 3.77 10.90
N THR A 749 6.61 2.56 10.54
CA THR A 749 6.51 2.12 9.15
C THR A 749 5.48 2.94 8.37
N GLU A 750 4.34 3.26 8.97
CA GLU A 750 3.32 4.12 8.36
C GLU A 750 3.84 5.54 8.12
N VAL A 751 4.56 6.12 9.07
CA VAL A 751 5.21 7.44 8.91
C VAL A 751 6.23 7.40 7.78
N LEU A 752 7.07 6.36 7.71
CA LEU A 752 8.05 6.19 6.63
C LEU A 752 7.37 6.10 5.27
N PHE A 753 6.30 5.31 5.12
CA PHE A 753 5.56 5.23 3.86
C PHE A 753 4.94 6.57 3.46
N ARG A 754 4.38 7.33 4.40
CA ARG A 754 3.85 8.67 4.12
C ARG A 754 4.96 9.63 3.68
N THR A 755 6.10 9.62 4.37
CA THR A 755 7.26 10.46 4.01
C THR A 755 7.79 10.11 2.62
N MET A 756 7.92 8.82 2.30
CA MET A 756 8.32 8.35 0.97
C MET A 756 7.36 8.82 -0.12
N LEU A 757 6.06 8.76 0.15
CA LEU A 757 5.04 9.22 -0.80
C LEU A 757 5.16 10.74 -1.05
N HIS A 758 5.32 11.54 0.01
CA HIS A 758 5.51 12.98 -0.12
C HIS A 758 6.81 13.32 -0.88
N ALA A 759 7.89 12.60 -0.62
CA ALA A 759 9.14 12.78 -1.33
C ALA A 759 9.02 12.44 -2.82
N GLN A 760 8.30 11.36 -3.17
CA GLN A 760 8.01 11.00 -4.56
C GLN A 760 7.15 12.05 -5.28
N GLN A 761 6.21 12.67 -4.58
CA GLN A 761 5.37 13.76 -5.12
C GLN A 761 6.16 15.05 -5.39
N GLN A 762 7.15 15.36 -4.54
CA GLN A 762 7.98 16.56 -4.68
C GLN A 762 9.09 16.42 -5.71
N ALA A 763 9.58 15.20 -5.97
CA ALA A 763 10.72 14.95 -6.85
C ALA A 763 10.41 15.12 -8.35
N GLY A 764 9.14 15.29 -8.73
CA GLY A 764 8.74 15.44 -10.15
C GLY A 764 9.19 14.24 -11.02
N VAL A 765 9.23 14.46 -12.34
CA VAL A 765 9.55 13.45 -13.38
C VAL A 765 10.99 12.89 -13.32
N HIS A 766 11.86 13.43 -12.49
CA HIS A 766 13.19 12.86 -12.31
C HIS A 766 13.12 11.58 -11.45
N ARG A 767 12.84 10.45 -12.10
CA ARG A 767 13.18 9.14 -11.57
C ARG A 767 14.65 9.17 -11.17
N THR A 768 14.90 9.28 -9.88
CA THR A 768 16.26 9.24 -9.35
C THR A 768 16.82 7.85 -9.60
N LEU A 769 18.15 7.76 -9.80
CA LEU A 769 18.87 6.49 -9.89
C LEU A 769 18.53 5.52 -8.73
N ALA A 770 18.04 6.06 -7.62
CA ALA A 770 17.60 5.34 -6.42
C ALA A 770 16.37 4.42 -6.62
N ASP A 771 15.53 4.67 -7.64
CA ASP A 771 14.35 3.85 -7.93
C ASP A 771 14.62 2.75 -8.97
N ARG A 772 15.86 2.66 -9.49
CA ARG A 772 16.23 1.62 -10.44
C ARG A 772 16.34 0.27 -9.73
N TYR A 773 15.74 -0.73 -10.33
CA TYR A 773 15.87 -2.13 -9.91
C TYR A 773 16.74 -2.88 -10.93
N PHE A 774 17.76 -3.57 -10.43
CA PHE A 774 18.67 -4.35 -11.25
C PHE A 774 18.23 -5.82 -11.21
N SER A 775 18.06 -6.41 -12.38
CA SER A 775 17.83 -7.85 -12.52
C SER A 775 19.20 -8.52 -12.65
N ALA A 776 19.41 -9.58 -11.88
CA ALA A 776 20.68 -10.27 -11.85
C ALA A 776 20.88 -11.14 -13.11
N SER A 777 22.05 -11.05 -13.73
CA SER A 777 22.40 -11.82 -14.93
C SER A 777 23.82 -12.43 -14.91
N HIS A 778 24.66 -12.09 -13.93
CA HIS A 778 26.04 -12.57 -13.87
C HIS A 778 26.29 -13.59 -12.77
N ILE A 779 27.11 -14.61 -13.08
CA ILE A 779 27.53 -15.67 -12.14
C ILE A 779 28.43 -15.14 -11.02
N GLU A 780 29.20 -14.10 -11.29
CA GLU A 780 30.26 -13.57 -10.44
C GLU A 780 29.71 -12.96 -9.13
N HIS A 781 28.42 -12.64 -9.08
CA HIS A 781 27.79 -12.17 -7.85
C HIS A 781 27.79 -13.18 -6.69
N VAL A 782 27.92 -14.48 -7.00
CA VAL A 782 27.92 -15.54 -5.97
C VAL A 782 29.11 -15.43 -5.02
N LYS A 783 30.30 -15.09 -5.54
CA LYS A 783 31.49 -14.99 -4.71
C LYS A 783 31.35 -13.97 -3.58
N PRO A 784 31.05 -12.68 -3.85
CA PRO A 784 30.89 -11.68 -2.81
C PRO A 784 29.68 -11.97 -1.89
N MET A 785 28.63 -12.58 -2.39
CA MET A 785 27.49 -13.01 -1.56
C MET A 785 27.90 -14.08 -0.54
N PHE A 786 28.68 -15.07 -0.99
CA PHE A 786 29.19 -16.13 -0.13
C PHE A 786 30.15 -15.56 0.91
N GLU A 787 31.08 -14.67 0.52
CA GLU A 787 32.04 -14.02 1.42
C GLU A 787 31.34 -13.22 2.52
N VAL A 788 30.29 -12.54 2.21
CA VAL A 788 29.45 -11.78 3.19
C VAL A 788 28.75 -12.71 4.18
N ALA A 789 28.22 -13.83 3.70
CA ALA A 789 27.43 -14.76 4.52
C ALA A 789 28.29 -15.88 5.16
N TRP A 790 29.59 -15.95 4.85
CA TRP A 790 30.50 -17.02 5.27
C TRP A 790 30.45 -17.30 6.79
N MET A 791 30.56 -16.22 7.59
CA MET A 791 30.52 -16.37 9.06
C MET A 791 29.16 -16.87 9.55
N SER A 792 28.08 -16.49 8.88
CA SER A 792 26.70 -16.94 9.20
C SER A 792 26.51 -18.42 8.87
N PHE A 793 27.13 -18.93 7.80
CA PHE A 793 27.10 -20.35 7.46
C PHE A 793 27.97 -21.19 8.41
N LEU A 794 29.15 -20.67 8.77
CA LEU A 794 30.05 -21.36 9.69
C LEU A 794 29.50 -21.47 11.10
N ALA A 795 28.79 -20.44 11.55
CA ALA A 795 28.20 -20.36 12.89
C ALA A 795 26.88 -21.12 13.02
N GLY A 796 26.12 -21.35 11.93
CA GLY A 796 24.90 -22.14 11.88
C GLY A 796 25.20 -23.61 11.75
#